data_b3835fc3082e1788ba89f6f6f789f5f5
#
_entry.id   b3835fc3082e1788ba89f6f6f789f5f5
#
_cell.length_a   1.000
_cell.length_b   1.000
_cell.length_c   1.000
_cell.angle_alpha   90.00
_cell.angle_beta   90.00
_cell.angle_gamma   90.00
#
_symmetry.space_group_name_H-M   'P 1'
#
loop_
_entity.id
_entity.type
_entity.pdbx_description
1 polymer ?
#
loop_
_entity_poly.entity_id
_entity_poly.type
_entity_poly.pdbx_seq_one_letter_code
_entity_poly.pdbx_strand_id
1 'polypeptide(L)'
;TEQELISIFGKPQTADNQYEYWMSASSYLSYGGVLSVIRTDGANLKNANCGVGTTSVTNVKIKNFDDFNANYSNTAANFYYAAKNPGTWANGLKICYIDDLGDQILGIATTSLSSIGAQVGYAVTVDVSGQVIPGTGTTSVFQGYLKGVITQAIDSPETGVSALVVKIHSRVSTGGTEPGRQYRTHYTQNSSFASFLKDQRVTIIDPNGLVVSPTDSISAVGITSSTAINGQQGQAYAGVGGTTAGTGSGATFTITRNNTDGNVLTAAIVNAGLGYTVGDTVSIAGTAVGGYNLSQGVINNIGLTTAPVVAPASNGVYLAVAGVSTVGSGVSFNVYRNASGGIGTVTMVNPGLGYGSNTVVTIPGASIGGVTPGDNATLTVSSLRNDKVILTVTNSNSRVVIAGVDDWYDSQTLGLDNSTIYWRTIAPKPGTSNYVDERGGYNDELHLVVVDDDGTLTGVKGNILEKHLFLSKAKDTVSEVNSPQKMWYKNYLANYSNYIYAGANQSTQNDSTWNTFPTGINFNLADSATIYNLADPNTVFSVPSLPSLIWDRDSKDAWFSSIGRVTYDLGNGKNYTTQGNLKSTLGDIMESYELFNNKEEIAVDYLMMGPGLDSLSDSQAKANKLISIADGRKDCVAVLSPHRGSVVDLSNPIVQTNNVIEFFGPLQSSSYAVFDSGYKYTYDRFNNLFRYIPCNPDVAGLMARTNLIAYPWFSPAGQQRGVLKNAIKLAFNPNKSQRDSLYSARVNSIVNQTGAGVILFGDKTALAYASAFDRINVRRLFLTVEQALERAAEAQLFEFNDQITRSNFVNIVEPYLRDIQAKRGIYDYLVICDETNNTPDIIDNNEFRADIFLKPAKSINYITLTFVATRTGVSFEEVAGRV
;
A
#
# COMPACT_ATOMS: atom_id res chain seq x y z
N THR A 1 2.65 17.17 -27.26
CA THR A 1 4.05 17.28 -27.76
C THR A 1 4.67 15.90 -27.95
N GLU A 2 5.75 15.82 -28.73
CA GLU A 2 6.49 14.56 -28.89
C GLU A 2 7.10 14.05 -27.57
N GLN A 3 7.45 14.94 -26.65
CA GLN A 3 7.95 14.55 -25.34
C GLN A 3 6.86 13.92 -24.47
N GLU A 4 5.65 14.41 -24.52
CA GLU A 4 4.49 13.77 -23.87
C GLU A 4 4.19 12.41 -24.48
N LEU A 5 4.27 12.29 -25.83
CA LEU A 5 4.14 11.01 -26.52
C LEU A 5 5.18 9.99 -26.02
N ILE A 6 6.44 10.42 -25.81
CA ILE A 6 7.50 9.57 -25.24
C ILE A 6 7.20 9.20 -23.78
N SER A 7 6.76 10.15 -22.98
CA SER A 7 6.51 9.92 -21.55
C SER A 7 5.35 8.95 -21.31
N ILE A 8 4.33 8.97 -22.19
CA ILE A 8 3.12 8.15 -22.04
C ILE A 8 3.28 6.78 -22.70
N PHE A 9 3.86 6.75 -23.92
CA PHE A 9 3.91 5.55 -24.77
C PHE A 9 5.31 4.99 -24.98
N GLY A 10 6.33 5.61 -24.41
CA GLY A 10 7.72 5.24 -24.63
C GLY A 10 8.27 5.65 -26.00
N LYS A 11 9.45 5.15 -26.36
CA LYS A 11 10.10 5.37 -27.67
C LYS A 11 9.56 4.41 -28.72
N PRO A 12 9.66 4.75 -30.01
CA PRO A 12 9.28 3.82 -31.09
C PRO A 12 10.16 2.57 -31.07
N GLN A 13 9.55 1.42 -31.23
CA GLN A 13 10.24 0.12 -31.19
C GLN A 13 10.73 -0.29 -32.59
N THR A 14 11.76 -1.14 -32.62
CA THR A 14 12.38 -1.58 -33.87
C THR A 14 11.93 -2.94 -34.35
N ALA A 15 11.38 -3.77 -33.47
CA ALA A 15 11.15 -5.19 -33.69
C ALA A 15 9.96 -5.51 -34.62
N ASP A 16 9.08 -4.52 -34.85
CA ASP A 16 7.85 -4.68 -35.63
C ASP A 16 7.31 -3.34 -36.12
N ASN A 17 6.07 -3.32 -36.65
CA ASN A 17 5.47 -2.13 -37.25
C ASN A 17 4.92 -1.09 -36.28
N GLN A 18 5.14 -1.21 -34.98
CA GLN A 18 4.69 -0.23 -33.97
C GLN A 18 5.30 1.17 -34.23
N TYR A 19 6.51 1.21 -34.75
CA TYR A 19 7.15 2.47 -35.10
C TYR A 19 6.34 3.28 -36.11
N GLU A 20 5.60 2.65 -37.01
CA GLU A 20 4.79 3.37 -38.02
C GLU A 20 3.65 4.13 -37.33
N TYR A 21 2.99 3.52 -36.35
CA TYR A 21 1.96 4.20 -35.56
C TYR A 21 2.55 5.33 -34.73
N TRP A 22 3.65 5.06 -34.05
CA TRP A 22 4.32 6.03 -33.18
C TRP A 22 4.85 7.23 -34.01
N MET A 23 5.53 6.99 -35.11
CA MET A 23 6.06 8.05 -35.96
C MET A 23 4.95 8.79 -36.70
N SER A 24 3.83 8.15 -36.97
CA SER A 24 2.63 8.80 -37.50
C SER A 24 2.08 9.83 -36.50
N ALA A 25 1.98 9.44 -35.21
CA ALA A 25 1.58 10.34 -34.14
C ALA A 25 2.57 11.52 -34.01
N SER A 26 3.87 11.24 -33.95
CA SER A 26 4.92 12.26 -33.91
C SER A 26 4.89 13.19 -35.10
N SER A 27 4.64 12.66 -36.30
CA SER A 27 4.55 13.45 -37.53
C SER A 27 3.41 14.48 -37.43
N TYR A 28 2.21 14.05 -37.02
CA TYR A 28 1.08 14.96 -36.82
C TYR A 28 1.38 16.05 -35.77
N LEU A 29 1.92 15.66 -34.62
CA LEU A 29 2.30 16.60 -33.55
C LEU A 29 3.30 17.66 -34.01
N SER A 30 4.16 17.34 -35.00
CA SER A 30 5.13 18.29 -35.56
C SER A 30 4.49 19.50 -36.22
N TYR A 31 3.21 19.44 -36.62
CA TYR A 31 2.44 20.53 -37.22
C TYR A 31 1.74 21.41 -36.20
N GLY A 32 1.78 21.07 -34.91
CA GLY A 32 1.17 21.85 -33.81
C GLY A 32 -0.28 21.44 -33.50
N GLY A 33 -0.71 20.26 -33.99
CA GLY A 33 -2.03 19.72 -33.63
C GLY A 33 -2.07 19.11 -32.24
N VAL A 34 -3.28 19.00 -31.68
CA VAL A 34 -3.57 18.23 -30.47
C VAL A 34 -3.94 16.82 -30.89
N LEU A 35 -3.40 15.82 -30.22
CA LEU A 35 -3.56 14.41 -30.59
C LEU A 35 -4.20 13.61 -29.47
N SER A 36 -5.32 12.95 -29.79
CA SER A 36 -5.90 11.91 -28.95
C SER A 36 -5.47 10.54 -29.47
N VAL A 37 -4.89 9.72 -28.58
CA VAL A 37 -4.38 8.38 -28.91
C VAL A 37 -5.14 7.34 -28.12
N ILE A 38 -5.64 6.32 -28.82
CA ILE A 38 -6.18 5.12 -28.19
C ILE A 38 -5.18 3.98 -28.39
N ARG A 39 -4.82 3.33 -27.29
CA ARG A 39 -4.05 2.11 -27.34
C ARG A 39 -4.98 0.93 -27.57
N THR A 40 -4.72 0.15 -28.61
CA THR A 40 -5.49 -1.06 -28.88
C THR A 40 -5.30 -2.09 -27.78
N ASP A 41 -6.38 -2.77 -27.39
CA ASP A 41 -6.41 -3.76 -26.33
C ASP A 41 -6.19 -5.17 -26.89
N GLY A 42 -4.95 -5.58 -27.06
CA GLY A 42 -4.61 -6.96 -27.45
C GLY A 42 -4.78 -7.95 -26.29
N ALA A 43 -5.19 -9.19 -26.60
CA ALA A 43 -5.43 -10.25 -25.61
C ALA A 43 -4.24 -10.55 -24.70
N ASN A 44 -3.01 -10.34 -25.16
CA ASN A 44 -1.77 -10.63 -24.44
C ASN A 44 -1.13 -9.41 -23.77
N LEU A 45 -1.72 -8.25 -23.92
CA LEU A 45 -1.27 -7.03 -23.27
C LEU A 45 -1.46 -7.14 -21.75
N LYS A 46 -0.39 -6.98 -20.97
CA LYS A 46 -0.41 -7.14 -19.50
C LYS A 46 0.31 -6.00 -18.81
N ASN A 47 -0.22 -5.58 -17.67
CA ASN A 47 0.44 -4.64 -16.78
C ASN A 47 1.50 -5.35 -15.96
N ALA A 48 2.68 -4.75 -15.86
CA ALA A 48 3.68 -5.19 -14.88
C ALA A 48 3.10 -5.02 -13.47
N ASN A 49 3.31 -6.02 -12.63
CA ASN A 49 2.72 -6.04 -11.29
C ASN A 49 3.57 -6.83 -10.30
N CYS A 50 3.32 -6.62 -9.01
CA CYS A 50 3.74 -7.52 -7.94
C CYS A 50 2.51 -8.21 -7.36
N GLY A 51 2.49 -9.53 -7.45
CA GLY A 51 1.36 -10.33 -6.98
C GLY A 51 1.26 -10.41 -5.46
N VAL A 52 0.11 -10.84 -4.99
CA VAL A 52 -0.12 -11.11 -3.57
C VAL A 52 0.61 -12.41 -3.19
N GLY A 53 1.47 -12.35 -2.19
CA GLY A 53 2.33 -13.46 -1.78
C GLY A 53 3.62 -13.57 -2.63
N THR A 54 4.18 -14.75 -2.70
CA THR A 54 5.43 -15.03 -3.46
C THR A 54 5.20 -15.30 -4.94
N THR A 55 3.96 -15.29 -5.39
CA THR A 55 3.59 -15.67 -6.77
C THR A 55 3.27 -14.43 -7.57
N SER A 56 4.07 -14.12 -8.57
CA SER A 56 3.75 -13.06 -9.52
C SER A 56 2.50 -13.42 -10.32
N VAL A 57 1.57 -12.46 -10.45
CA VAL A 57 0.33 -12.68 -11.19
C VAL A 57 0.53 -12.42 -12.67
N THR A 58 0.33 -13.43 -13.48
CA THR A 58 0.63 -13.37 -14.92
C THR A 58 -0.46 -12.70 -15.76
N ASN A 59 -1.62 -12.38 -15.20
CA ASN A 59 -2.82 -12.01 -15.96
C ASN A 59 -3.44 -10.66 -15.58
N VAL A 60 -2.69 -9.73 -15.00
CA VAL A 60 -3.22 -8.39 -14.70
C VAL A 60 -3.32 -7.57 -15.99
N LYS A 61 -4.51 -7.08 -16.29
CA LYS A 61 -4.79 -6.22 -17.45
C LYS A 61 -5.74 -5.10 -17.00
N ILE A 62 -5.19 -3.91 -16.88
CA ILE A 62 -5.92 -2.71 -16.49
C ILE A 62 -5.96 -1.80 -17.72
N LYS A 63 -7.15 -1.56 -18.25
CA LYS A 63 -7.33 -0.80 -19.48
C LYS A 63 -7.17 0.70 -19.26
N ASN A 64 -7.78 1.22 -18.21
CA ASN A 64 -7.80 2.64 -17.88
C ASN A 64 -8.18 2.82 -16.40
N PHE A 65 -8.38 4.06 -15.97
CA PHE A 65 -8.78 4.41 -14.61
C PHE A 65 -10.15 3.85 -14.22
N ASP A 66 -11.12 3.84 -15.14
CA ASP A 66 -12.47 3.34 -14.87
C ASP A 66 -12.46 1.82 -14.69
N ASP A 67 -11.72 1.11 -15.52
CA ASP A 67 -11.51 -0.33 -15.39
C ASP A 67 -10.81 -0.67 -14.05
N PHE A 68 -9.81 0.13 -13.63
CA PHE A 68 -9.19 -0.01 -12.32
C PHE A 68 -10.21 0.17 -11.20
N ASN A 69 -11.02 1.22 -11.24
CA ASN A 69 -12.01 1.49 -10.22
C ASN A 69 -13.09 0.41 -10.14
N ALA A 70 -13.55 -0.08 -11.29
CA ALA A 70 -14.60 -1.10 -11.34
C ALA A 70 -14.13 -2.48 -10.87
N ASN A 71 -12.89 -2.88 -11.21
CA ASN A 71 -12.45 -4.28 -11.08
C ASN A 71 -11.29 -4.50 -10.10
N TYR A 72 -10.51 -3.47 -9.74
CA TYR A 72 -9.26 -3.64 -9.00
C TYR A 72 -9.10 -2.74 -7.77
N SER A 73 -9.89 -1.70 -7.62
CA SER A 73 -9.76 -0.73 -6.51
C SER A 73 -10.20 -1.30 -5.15
N ASN A 74 -10.90 -2.42 -5.15
CA ASN A 74 -11.37 -3.09 -3.94
C ASN A 74 -10.38 -4.20 -3.49
N THR A 75 -10.69 -4.85 -2.38
CA THR A 75 -9.87 -5.91 -1.76
C THR A 75 -9.74 -7.19 -2.58
N ALA A 76 -10.42 -7.29 -3.72
CA ALA A 76 -10.40 -8.48 -4.57
C ALA A 76 -9.22 -8.50 -5.57
N ALA A 77 -8.41 -7.45 -5.64
CA ALA A 77 -7.23 -7.45 -6.50
C ALA A 77 -6.22 -8.53 -6.06
N ASN A 78 -5.62 -9.19 -7.05
CA ASN A 78 -4.64 -10.24 -6.82
C ASN A 78 -3.17 -9.73 -6.89
N PHE A 79 -2.99 -8.42 -6.89
CA PHE A 79 -1.69 -7.75 -6.88
C PHE A 79 -1.67 -6.65 -5.81
N TYR A 80 -0.50 -6.31 -5.27
CA TYR A 80 -0.33 -5.16 -4.38
C TYR A 80 -0.20 -3.87 -5.16
N TYR A 81 0.68 -3.86 -6.16
CA TYR A 81 0.87 -2.74 -7.08
C TYR A 81 0.89 -3.25 -8.51
N ALA A 82 0.37 -2.45 -9.42
CA ALA A 82 0.44 -2.69 -10.85
C ALA A 82 0.79 -1.39 -11.58
N ALA A 83 1.54 -1.50 -12.67
CA ALA A 83 1.80 -0.37 -13.54
C ALA A 83 0.49 0.17 -14.14
N LYS A 84 0.34 1.49 -14.26
CA LYS A 84 -0.86 2.10 -14.84
C LYS A 84 -1.07 1.72 -16.29
N ASN A 85 0.02 1.60 -17.02
CA ASN A 85 -0.02 1.25 -18.45
C ASN A 85 0.54 -0.15 -18.64
N PRO A 86 -0.10 -0.98 -19.49
CA PRO A 86 0.45 -2.28 -19.81
C PRO A 86 1.69 -2.18 -20.69
N GLY A 87 2.47 -3.24 -20.73
CA GLY A 87 3.70 -3.37 -21.49
C GLY A 87 4.88 -3.80 -20.64
N THR A 88 6.00 -4.08 -21.29
CA THR A 88 7.26 -4.50 -20.65
C THR A 88 8.04 -3.34 -20.03
N TRP A 89 7.66 -2.12 -20.29
CA TRP A 89 8.36 -0.90 -19.89
C TRP A 89 8.53 -0.77 -18.36
N ALA A 90 7.61 -1.34 -17.60
CA ALA A 90 7.60 -1.25 -16.14
C ALA A 90 8.16 -2.50 -15.44
N ASN A 91 8.70 -3.47 -16.17
CA ASN A 91 9.22 -4.71 -15.57
C ASN A 91 10.48 -4.50 -14.70
N GLY A 92 11.16 -3.38 -14.85
CA GLY A 92 12.33 -3.02 -14.05
C GLY A 92 12.04 -1.97 -12.97
N LEU A 93 10.77 -1.64 -12.72
CA LEU A 93 10.40 -0.70 -11.68
C LEU A 93 10.34 -1.39 -10.32
N LYS A 94 10.89 -0.72 -9.31
CA LYS A 94 10.75 -1.08 -7.90
C LYS A 94 9.86 -0.09 -7.18
N ILE A 95 9.02 -0.62 -6.30
CA ILE A 95 8.18 0.14 -5.39
C ILE A 95 8.70 -0.06 -3.98
N CYS A 96 9.32 0.98 -3.46
CA CYS A 96 9.86 0.98 -2.12
C CYS A 96 8.81 1.55 -1.17
N TYR A 97 8.49 0.79 -0.15
CA TYR A 97 7.48 1.09 0.84
C TYR A 97 8.10 1.13 2.23
N ILE A 98 7.64 2.03 3.08
CA ILE A 98 7.94 2.03 4.51
C ILE A 98 6.78 2.62 5.31
N ASP A 99 6.54 2.02 6.47
CA ASP A 99 5.67 2.56 7.51
C ASP A 99 6.34 2.48 8.89
N ASP A 100 5.62 2.85 9.93
CA ASP A 100 6.16 2.90 11.29
C ASP A 100 6.11 1.53 11.98
N LEU A 101 6.99 0.59 11.59
CA LEU A 101 7.08 -0.72 12.21
C LEU A 101 7.77 -0.70 13.57
N GLY A 102 8.82 0.06 13.70
CA GLY A 102 9.63 0.07 14.93
C GLY A 102 10.11 1.46 15.29
N ASP A 103 10.35 1.67 16.58
CA ASP A 103 10.94 2.90 17.09
C ASP A 103 12.44 2.72 17.31
N GLN A 104 12.81 1.59 17.93
CA GLN A 104 14.18 1.35 18.36
C GLN A 104 14.61 -0.08 18.03
N ILE A 105 15.87 -0.24 17.70
CA ILE A 105 16.56 -1.52 17.68
C ILE A 105 17.31 -1.65 18.98
N LEU A 106 16.85 -2.54 19.86
CA LEU A 106 17.49 -2.82 21.12
C LEU A 106 18.51 -3.95 20.95
N GLY A 107 19.78 -3.64 20.92
CA GLY A 107 20.86 -4.63 20.94
C GLY A 107 20.96 -5.30 22.31
N ILE A 108 20.91 -6.63 22.38
CA ILE A 108 20.93 -7.41 23.60
C ILE A 108 22.15 -8.31 23.56
N ALA A 109 22.96 -8.25 24.62
CA ALA A 109 24.17 -9.07 24.73
C ALA A 109 23.82 -10.54 24.98
N THR A 110 23.35 -11.24 23.96
CA THR A 110 23.09 -12.67 23.99
C THR A 110 23.36 -13.28 22.61
N THR A 111 23.73 -14.53 22.60
CA THR A 111 23.97 -15.31 21.36
C THR A 111 22.70 -15.87 20.75
N SER A 112 21.58 -15.88 21.51
CA SER A 112 20.31 -16.38 21.02
C SER A 112 19.13 -15.75 21.77
N LEU A 113 18.17 -15.20 21.02
CA LEU A 113 16.93 -14.67 21.58
C LEU A 113 15.99 -15.75 22.10
N SER A 114 16.11 -16.97 21.58
CA SER A 114 15.34 -18.12 22.08
C SER A 114 15.70 -18.48 23.51
N SER A 115 16.96 -18.25 23.91
CA SER A 115 17.42 -18.53 25.30
C SER A 115 16.77 -17.60 26.33
N ILE A 116 16.31 -16.42 25.92
CA ILE A 116 15.62 -15.45 26.75
C ILE A 116 14.10 -15.40 26.49
N GLY A 117 13.58 -16.30 25.66
CA GLY A 117 12.16 -16.41 25.35
C GLY A 117 11.58 -15.28 24.49
N ALA A 118 12.41 -14.49 23.84
CA ALA A 118 11.96 -13.34 23.01
C ALA A 118 11.35 -13.82 21.69
N GLN A 119 10.12 -13.38 21.40
CA GLN A 119 9.43 -13.64 20.15
C GLN A 119 8.71 -12.38 19.66
N VAL A 120 8.48 -12.33 18.35
CA VAL A 120 7.67 -11.26 17.72
C VAL A 120 6.26 -11.28 18.33
N GLY A 121 5.72 -10.10 18.62
CA GLY A 121 4.41 -9.93 19.23
C GLY A 121 4.42 -9.95 20.76
N TYR A 122 5.54 -10.31 21.41
CA TYR A 122 5.64 -10.23 22.86
C TYR A 122 5.78 -8.79 23.33
N ALA A 123 5.26 -8.50 24.53
CA ALA A 123 5.42 -7.21 25.16
C ALA A 123 6.82 -7.02 25.72
N VAL A 124 7.30 -5.79 25.66
CA VAL A 124 8.56 -5.36 26.24
C VAL A 124 8.27 -4.22 27.21
N THR A 125 8.82 -4.31 28.41
CA THR A 125 8.82 -3.20 29.33
C THR A 125 10.24 -2.83 29.71
N VAL A 126 10.53 -1.51 29.78
CA VAL A 126 11.81 -0.97 30.20
C VAL A 126 11.55 -0.10 31.43
N ASP A 127 12.16 -0.43 32.58
CA ASP A 127 12.04 0.37 33.79
C ASP A 127 12.85 1.65 33.67
N VAL A 128 12.15 2.77 33.72
CA VAL A 128 12.73 4.12 33.58
C VAL A 128 12.46 4.98 34.82
N SER A 129 12.12 4.34 35.94
CA SER A 129 11.88 5.01 37.23
C SER A 129 13.10 5.78 37.69
N GLY A 130 12.85 6.98 38.18
CA GLY A 130 13.92 7.85 38.69
C GLY A 130 14.70 8.62 37.65
N GLN A 131 14.25 8.59 36.38
CA GLN A 131 14.95 9.21 35.25
C GLN A 131 14.11 10.26 34.55
N VAL A 132 14.77 11.22 33.88
CA VAL A 132 14.11 12.19 33.01
C VAL A 132 14.10 11.62 31.60
N ILE A 133 12.91 11.36 31.05
CA ILE A 133 12.76 10.78 29.70
C ILE A 133 12.96 11.87 28.64
N PRO A 134 13.95 11.74 27.77
CA PRO A 134 14.19 12.70 26.69
C PRO A 134 13.01 12.81 25.72
N GLY A 135 12.77 14.00 25.16
CA GLY A 135 11.72 14.22 24.15
C GLY A 135 10.30 14.44 24.70
N THR A 136 10.10 14.28 26.00
CA THR A 136 8.74 14.48 26.59
C THR A 136 8.41 15.93 26.95
N GLY A 137 9.34 16.87 26.74
CA GLY A 137 9.18 18.27 27.14
C GLY A 137 9.15 18.53 28.66
N THR A 138 9.32 17.49 29.48
CA THR A 138 9.36 17.60 30.95
C THR A 138 10.77 17.42 31.45
N THR A 139 11.15 18.19 32.46
CA THR A 139 12.40 18.06 33.21
C THR A 139 12.22 17.24 34.49
N SER A 140 11.02 16.82 34.79
CA SER A 140 10.67 16.07 36.00
C SER A 140 11.06 14.61 35.86
N VAL A 141 11.51 14.06 36.98
CA VAL A 141 11.85 12.64 37.10
C VAL A 141 10.58 11.79 36.98
N PHE A 142 10.62 10.85 36.08
CA PHE A 142 9.52 9.92 35.85
C PHE A 142 9.61 8.71 36.80
N GLN A 143 8.46 8.24 37.28
CA GLN A 143 8.34 7.00 38.03
C GLN A 143 7.47 6.04 37.22
N GLY A 144 8.08 5.00 36.69
CA GLY A 144 7.37 4.04 35.84
C GLY A 144 8.23 3.36 34.80
N TYR A 145 7.58 2.86 33.77
CA TYR A 145 8.24 2.10 32.71
C TYR A 145 7.70 2.46 31.33
N LEU A 146 8.52 2.20 30.31
CA LEU A 146 8.10 2.21 28.90
C LEU A 146 7.50 0.88 28.55
N LYS A 147 6.46 0.91 27.70
CA LYS A 147 5.75 -0.26 27.22
C LYS A 147 5.84 -0.32 25.70
N GLY A 148 6.27 -1.44 25.16
CA GLY A 148 6.40 -1.66 23.73
C GLY A 148 6.09 -3.09 23.33
N VAL A 149 6.14 -3.34 22.03
CA VAL A 149 5.95 -4.65 21.42
C VAL A 149 7.14 -4.98 20.53
N ILE A 150 7.57 -6.24 20.57
CA ILE A 150 8.59 -6.76 19.66
C ILE A 150 7.96 -6.92 18.29
N THR A 151 8.46 -6.17 17.31
CA THR A 151 8.00 -6.22 15.93
C THR A 151 8.89 -7.07 15.04
N GLN A 152 10.16 -7.23 15.44
CA GLN A 152 11.11 -8.12 14.77
C GLN A 152 12.15 -8.61 15.77
N ALA A 153 12.58 -9.85 15.63
CA ALA A 153 13.66 -10.45 16.41
C ALA A 153 14.79 -10.84 15.46
N ILE A 154 16.02 -10.40 15.76
CA ILE A 154 17.21 -10.63 14.94
C ILE A 154 18.23 -11.41 15.78
N ASP A 155 18.42 -12.67 15.48
CA ASP A 155 19.47 -13.48 16.09
C ASP A 155 20.80 -13.26 15.35
N SER A 156 21.84 -12.95 16.10
CA SER A 156 23.19 -12.74 15.56
C SER A 156 24.22 -13.58 16.34
N PRO A 157 24.23 -14.90 16.15
CA PRO A 157 25.09 -15.80 16.91
C PRO A 157 26.59 -15.54 16.65
N GLU A 158 26.94 -15.04 15.48
CA GLU A 158 28.34 -14.75 15.11
C GLU A 158 28.91 -13.55 15.84
N THR A 159 28.08 -12.53 16.09
CA THR A 159 28.53 -11.30 16.80
C THR A 159 28.33 -11.35 18.31
N GLY A 160 27.58 -12.32 18.81
CA GLY A 160 27.23 -12.43 20.22
C GLY A 160 26.22 -11.36 20.70
N VAL A 161 25.69 -10.57 19.78
CA VAL A 161 24.70 -9.54 20.07
C VAL A 161 23.50 -9.79 19.17
N SER A 162 22.39 -10.18 19.76
CA SER A 162 21.10 -10.26 19.10
C SER A 162 20.35 -8.95 19.28
N ALA A 163 19.33 -8.67 18.46
CA ALA A 163 18.59 -7.43 18.53
C ALA A 163 17.08 -7.66 18.49
N LEU A 164 16.36 -6.80 19.20
CA LEU A 164 14.90 -6.70 19.16
C LEU A 164 14.51 -5.37 18.55
N VAL A 165 13.73 -5.40 17.46
CA VAL A 165 13.06 -4.21 16.98
C VAL A 165 11.78 -4.03 17.78
N VAL A 166 11.64 -2.91 18.45
CA VAL A 166 10.55 -2.63 19.39
C VAL A 166 9.79 -1.38 18.97
N LYS A 167 8.48 -1.51 18.91
CA LYS A 167 7.55 -0.38 18.79
C LYS A 167 7.13 0.04 20.19
N ILE A 168 7.51 1.25 20.60
CA ILE A 168 7.13 1.80 21.90
C ILE A 168 5.77 2.45 21.82
N HIS A 169 4.79 1.97 22.59
CA HIS A 169 3.42 2.46 22.55
C HIS A 169 3.12 3.51 23.61
N SER A 170 3.66 3.33 24.81
CA SER A 170 3.33 4.20 25.92
C SER A 170 4.38 4.19 27.02
N ARG A 171 4.35 5.21 27.82
CA ARG A 171 4.95 5.22 29.16
C ARG A 171 3.84 5.06 30.21
N VAL A 172 4.10 4.26 31.22
CA VAL A 172 3.15 3.99 32.31
C VAL A 172 3.72 4.53 33.62
N SER A 173 3.00 5.43 34.27
CA SER A 173 3.37 5.98 35.56
C SER A 173 3.03 4.99 36.68
N THR A 174 3.96 4.72 37.57
CA THR A 174 3.73 3.91 38.79
C THR A 174 3.70 4.75 40.06
N GLY A 175 3.96 6.05 39.98
CA GLY A 175 4.02 6.94 41.09
C GLY A 175 3.43 8.32 40.84
N GLY A 176 3.38 9.19 41.83
CA GLY A 176 2.87 10.54 41.74
C GLY A 176 1.36 10.66 41.96
N THR A 177 0.75 11.73 41.45
CA THR A 177 -0.68 12.01 41.61
C THR A 177 -1.60 11.13 40.76
N GLU A 178 -1.05 10.42 39.79
CA GLU A 178 -1.81 9.60 38.82
C GLU A 178 -1.08 8.27 38.58
N PRO A 179 -0.99 7.38 39.59
CA PRO A 179 -0.39 6.06 39.37
C PRO A 179 -1.24 5.29 38.34
N GLY A 180 -0.56 4.70 37.40
CA GLY A 180 -1.23 3.92 36.37
C GLY A 180 -1.66 4.66 35.10
N ARG A 181 -1.55 5.96 35.06
CA ARG A 181 -1.84 6.71 33.86
C ARG A 181 -0.88 6.34 32.75
N GLN A 182 -1.43 5.96 31.60
CA GLN A 182 -0.70 5.73 30.36
C GLN A 182 -0.65 7.02 29.54
N TYR A 183 0.55 7.35 29.08
CA TYR A 183 0.75 8.47 28.18
C TYR A 183 1.17 7.93 26.83
N ARG A 184 0.55 8.43 25.76
CA ARG A 184 1.08 8.23 24.41
C ARG A 184 2.48 8.81 24.33
N THR A 185 3.36 8.08 23.66
CA THR A 185 4.71 8.56 23.43
C THR A 185 4.98 8.57 21.94
N HIS A 186 5.19 9.75 21.41
CA HIS A 186 5.80 9.92 20.09
C HIS A 186 7.30 10.10 20.29
N TYR A 187 8.01 8.99 20.46
CA TYR A 187 9.47 9.03 20.51
C TYR A 187 10.00 9.01 19.10
N THR A 188 9.97 10.15 18.46
CA THR A 188 10.57 10.33 17.15
C THR A 188 12.02 10.76 17.29
N GLN A 189 12.93 9.94 16.75
CA GLN A 189 14.23 10.36 16.23
C GLN A 189 15.10 11.26 17.15
N ASN A 190 15.12 11.01 18.43
CA ASN A 190 15.98 11.76 19.33
C ASN A 190 17.19 10.88 19.73
N SER A 191 18.39 11.24 19.27
CA SER A 191 19.63 10.57 19.64
C SER A 191 19.85 10.50 21.17
N SER A 192 19.28 11.44 21.90
CA SER A 192 19.26 11.43 23.35
C SER A 192 18.42 10.31 23.93
N PHE A 193 17.34 9.90 23.25
CA PHE A 193 16.50 8.80 23.68
C PHE A 193 17.19 7.44 23.46
N ALA A 194 17.89 7.27 22.35
CA ALA A 194 18.70 6.08 22.12
C ALA A 194 19.78 5.90 23.20
N SER A 195 20.49 6.95 23.51
CA SER A 195 21.49 6.92 24.59
C SER A 195 20.86 6.65 25.95
N PHE A 196 19.65 7.12 26.20
CA PHE A 196 18.91 6.91 27.44
C PHE A 196 18.49 5.45 27.63
N LEU A 197 18.10 4.73 26.56
CA LEU A 197 17.70 3.33 26.65
C LEU A 197 18.89 2.37 26.82
N LYS A 198 20.09 2.76 26.44
CA LYS A 198 21.28 1.94 26.63
C LYS A 198 21.51 1.68 28.12
N ASP A 199 21.93 0.49 28.45
CA ASP A 199 22.17 -0.01 29.81
C ASP A 199 20.91 -0.17 30.69
N GLN A 200 19.70 0.09 30.13
CA GLN A 200 18.43 -0.23 30.82
C GLN A 200 18.14 -1.72 30.79
N ARG A 201 17.39 -2.16 31.79
CA ARG A 201 16.95 -3.55 31.91
C ARG A 201 15.60 -3.75 31.22
N VAL A 202 15.49 -4.84 30.47
CA VAL A 202 14.32 -5.21 29.69
C VAL A 202 13.59 -6.38 30.31
N THR A 203 12.28 -6.30 30.42
CA THR A 203 11.41 -7.42 30.76
C THR A 203 10.56 -7.77 29.55
N ILE A 204 10.55 -9.04 29.16
CA ILE A 204 9.77 -9.56 28.02
C ILE A 204 8.62 -10.40 28.57
N ILE A 205 7.43 -10.18 28.03
CA ILE A 205 6.17 -10.73 28.54
C ILE A 205 5.44 -11.40 27.40
N ASP A 206 5.03 -12.64 27.59
CA ASP A 206 4.26 -13.38 26.61
C ASP A 206 2.79 -12.87 26.51
N PRO A 207 2.03 -13.33 25.52
CA PRO A 207 0.62 -12.96 25.35
C PRO A 207 -0.29 -13.32 26.53
N ASN A 208 0.11 -14.28 27.33
CA ASN A 208 -0.66 -14.69 28.52
C ASN A 208 -0.33 -13.84 29.75
N GLY A 209 0.58 -12.86 29.60
CA GLY A 209 1.04 -12.01 30.69
C GLY A 209 2.16 -12.62 31.55
N LEU A 210 2.75 -13.73 31.09
CA LEU A 210 3.84 -14.38 31.78
C LEU A 210 5.18 -13.75 31.41
N VAL A 211 6.00 -13.42 32.38
CA VAL A 211 7.38 -12.96 32.12
C VAL A 211 8.23 -14.14 31.64
N VAL A 212 8.75 -14.02 30.43
CA VAL A 212 9.52 -15.09 29.76
C VAL A 212 11.02 -14.79 29.72
N SER A 213 11.41 -13.52 29.80
CA SER A 213 12.83 -13.16 29.86
C SER A 213 13.42 -13.35 31.28
N PRO A 214 14.73 -13.58 31.41
CA PRO A 214 15.41 -13.54 32.71
C PRO A 214 15.18 -12.19 33.41
N THR A 215 14.68 -12.20 34.64
CA THR A 215 14.25 -10.98 35.33
C THR A 215 14.58 -11.01 36.82
N ASP A 216 15.80 -11.31 37.19
CA ASP A 216 16.19 -11.53 38.62
C ASP A 216 15.25 -12.57 39.26
N SER A 217 14.90 -13.60 38.53
CA SER A 217 14.03 -14.67 38.97
C SER A 217 14.82 -15.84 39.51
N ILE A 218 14.19 -16.62 40.40
CA ILE A 218 14.87 -17.78 40.97
C ILE A 218 15.10 -18.82 39.85
N SER A 219 16.34 -19.21 39.63
CA SER A 219 16.69 -20.34 38.78
C SER A 219 17.07 -21.61 39.55
N ALA A 220 17.48 -21.45 40.79
CA ALA A 220 17.71 -22.59 41.71
C ALA A 220 17.54 -22.18 43.17
N VAL A 221 17.04 -23.10 43.96
CA VAL A 221 16.91 -22.95 45.43
C VAL A 221 17.54 -24.14 46.16
N GLY A 222 18.13 -23.87 47.31
CA GLY A 222 18.59 -24.89 48.27
C GLY A 222 17.68 -24.92 49.48
N ILE A 223 17.44 -26.07 50.05
CA ILE A 223 16.74 -26.23 51.33
C ILE A 223 17.73 -25.93 52.43
N THR A 224 17.53 -24.82 53.14
CA THR A 224 18.41 -24.38 54.20
C THR A 224 17.97 -24.91 55.57
N SER A 225 16.67 -24.99 55.79
CA SER A 225 16.10 -25.51 57.02
C SER A 225 14.69 -26.03 56.77
N SER A 226 14.35 -27.15 57.38
CA SER A 226 12.99 -27.67 57.45
C SER A 226 12.77 -28.41 58.73
N THR A 227 11.53 -28.36 59.23
CA THR A 227 11.13 -29.08 60.44
C THR A 227 10.52 -30.42 60.08
N ALA A 228 10.96 -31.51 60.76
CA ALA A 228 10.34 -32.82 60.56
C ALA A 228 8.88 -32.80 61.05
N ILE A 229 7.97 -33.40 60.26
CA ILE A 229 6.54 -33.44 60.61
C ILE A 229 6.08 -34.89 60.60
N ASN A 230 5.80 -35.38 61.81
CA ASN A 230 5.32 -36.77 61.97
C ASN A 230 3.95 -36.94 61.26
N GLY A 231 3.81 -38.03 60.54
CA GLY A 231 2.56 -38.39 59.89
C GLY A 231 2.30 -37.83 58.47
N GLN A 232 3.19 -36.96 57.98
CA GLN A 232 3.07 -36.36 56.65
C GLN A 232 4.21 -36.80 55.70
N GLN A 233 4.42 -38.10 55.62
CA GLN A 233 5.47 -38.66 54.76
C GLN A 233 5.06 -38.80 53.34
N GLY A 234 5.97 -38.59 52.38
CA GLY A 234 5.79 -38.82 50.97
C GLY A 234 4.83 -37.92 50.23
N GLN A 235 4.35 -36.89 50.86
CA GLN A 235 3.40 -35.91 50.25
C GLN A 235 4.16 -34.87 49.46
N ALA A 236 3.54 -34.44 48.31
CA ALA A 236 3.97 -33.31 47.51
C ALA A 236 2.91 -32.19 47.55
N TYR A 237 3.36 -30.98 47.84
CA TYR A 237 2.51 -29.79 47.96
C TYR A 237 2.88 -28.83 46.84
N ALA A 238 2.00 -28.67 45.82
CA ALA A 238 2.23 -27.87 44.65
C ALA A 238 1.78 -26.41 44.80
N GLY A 239 2.48 -25.50 44.18
CA GLY A 239 2.10 -24.07 44.15
C GLY A 239 2.24 -23.34 45.50
N VAL A 240 3.09 -23.78 46.39
CA VAL A 240 3.22 -23.22 47.73
C VAL A 240 4.07 -21.96 47.70
N GLY A 241 3.52 -20.83 48.11
CA GLY A 241 4.25 -19.57 48.29
C GLY A 241 4.82 -19.37 49.66
N GLY A 242 5.74 -18.44 49.82
CA GLY A 242 6.36 -18.08 51.10
C GLY A 242 6.60 -16.58 51.26
N THR A 243 7.00 -16.18 52.46
CA THR A 243 7.44 -14.81 52.76
C THR A 243 8.94 -14.69 52.47
N THR A 244 9.35 -13.63 51.80
CA THR A 244 10.74 -13.39 51.46
C THR A 244 11.41 -12.47 52.45
N ALA A 245 12.64 -12.73 52.79
CA ALA A 245 13.50 -11.83 53.60
C ALA A 245 14.37 -10.93 52.73
N GLY A 246 14.03 -10.72 51.43
CA GLY A 246 14.67 -9.87 50.42
C GLY A 246 13.64 -9.07 49.65
N THR A 247 14.05 -8.58 48.48
CA THR A 247 13.20 -7.76 47.59
C THR A 247 12.30 -8.59 46.68
N GLY A 248 12.52 -9.89 46.57
CA GLY A 248 11.78 -10.78 45.66
C GLY A 248 10.36 -11.08 46.10
N SER A 249 9.49 -11.36 45.19
CA SER A 249 8.07 -11.70 45.41
C SER A 249 7.54 -12.70 44.36
N GLY A 250 6.42 -13.32 44.70
CA GLY A 250 5.66 -14.14 43.73
C GLY A 250 6.23 -15.54 43.44
N ALA A 251 7.32 -15.96 44.03
CA ALA A 251 7.83 -17.31 43.84
C ALA A 251 6.92 -18.36 44.49
N THR A 252 6.67 -19.45 43.77
CA THR A 252 5.95 -20.62 44.28
C THR A 252 6.70 -21.90 43.97
N PHE A 253 6.51 -22.89 44.84
CA PHE A 253 7.29 -24.13 44.80
C PHE A 253 6.40 -25.36 44.94
N THR A 254 6.87 -26.48 44.41
CA THR A 254 6.37 -27.79 44.80
C THR A 254 7.32 -28.36 45.85
N ILE A 255 6.84 -28.59 47.08
CA ILE A 255 7.61 -29.12 48.18
C ILE A 255 7.27 -30.60 48.33
N THR A 256 8.26 -31.48 48.19
CA THR A 256 8.07 -32.90 48.41
C THR A 256 8.69 -33.32 49.72
N ARG A 257 7.96 -34.11 50.51
CA ARG A 257 8.43 -34.64 51.81
C ARG A 257 8.97 -36.07 51.68
N ASN A 258 9.95 -36.39 52.49
CA ASN A 258 10.56 -37.69 52.55
C ASN A 258 9.55 -38.74 53.11
N ASN A 259 9.64 -39.97 52.56
CA ASN A 259 8.79 -41.08 52.99
C ASN A 259 9.15 -41.68 54.39
N THR A 260 10.30 -41.30 54.93
CA THR A 260 10.82 -41.93 56.15
C THR A 260 10.62 -41.06 57.39
N ASP A 261 10.98 -39.80 57.34
CA ASP A 261 11.03 -38.88 58.46
C ASP A 261 10.14 -37.63 58.32
N GLY A 262 9.48 -37.45 57.13
CA GLY A 262 8.66 -36.31 56.87
C GLY A 262 9.42 -34.99 56.67
N ASN A 263 10.74 -35.02 56.58
CA ASN A 263 11.53 -33.82 56.23
C ASN A 263 11.32 -33.43 54.78
N VAL A 264 11.63 -32.17 54.44
CA VAL A 264 11.58 -31.74 53.04
C VAL A 264 12.73 -32.40 52.24
N LEU A 265 12.34 -33.16 51.23
CA LEU A 265 13.26 -33.85 50.33
C LEU A 265 13.65 -32.94 49.16
N THR A 266 12.68 -32.35 48.49
CA THR A 266 12.91 -31.46 47.33
C THR A 266 12.03 -30.24 47.38
N ALA A 267 12.53 -29.16 46.77
CA ALA A 267 11.80 -27.96 46.48
C ALA A 267 11.99 -27.64 44.99
N ALA A 268 10.95 -27.83 44.19
CA ALA A 268 10.96 -27.53 42.79
C ALA A 268 10.25 -26.20 42.53
N ILE A 269 10.84 -25.35 41.70
CA ILE A 269 10.26 -24.04 41.35
C ILE A 269 9.07 -24.27 40.43
N VAL A 270 7.90 -23.73 40.78
CA VAL A 270 6.71 -23.69 39.94
C VAL A 270 6.59 -22.33 39.28
N ASN A 271 6.75 -21.27 40.06
CA ASN A 271 6.88 -19.91 39.56
C ASN A 271 8.18 -19.32 40.11
N ALA A 272 9.01 -18.82 39.24
CA ALA A 272 10.33 -18.27 39.60
C ALA A 272 10.27 -16.95 40.34
N GLY A 273 9.13 -16.25 40.39
CA GLY A 273 8.98 -14.91 40.97
C GLY A 273 9.86 -13.87 40.31
N LEU A 274 9.88 -12.69 40.90
CA LEU A 274 10.64 -11.53 40.43
C LEU A 274 11.40 -10.85 41.55
N GLY A 275 12.54 -10.22 41.26
CA GLY A 275 13.31 -9.42 42.19
C GLY A 275 14.13 -10.22 43.17
N TYR A 276 14.41 -11.50 42.91
CA TYR A 276 15.23 -12.35 43.76
C TYR A 276 16.71 -12.26 43.43
N THR A 277 17.53 -12.19 44.43
CA THR A 277 18.98 -12.27 44.34
C THR A 277 19.52 -13.52 45.02
N VAL A 278 20.71 -13.96 44.62
CA VAL A 278 21.39 -15.09 45.31
C VAL A 278 21.62 -14.74 46.76
N GLY A 279 21.21 -15.63 47.65
CA GLY A 279 21.25 -15.43 49.12
C GLY A 279 19.92 -15.04 49.71
N ASP A 280 18.92 -14.60 48.92
CA ASP A 280 17.59 -14.35 49.49
C ASP A 280 16.97 -15.63 50.03
N THR A 281 16.17 -15.49 51.08
CA THR A 281 15.49 -16.62 51.72
C THR A 281 13.98 -16.50 51.52
N VAL A 282 13.35 -17.64 51.22
CA VAL A 282 11.89 -17.79 51.15
C VAL A 282 11.43 -18.70 52.27
N SER A 283 10.66 -18.16 53.20
CA SER A 283 10.11 -18.88 54.33
C SER A 283 8.68 -19.33 54.05
N ILE A 284 8.49 -20.64 53.90
CA ILE A 284 7.17 -21.26 53.65
C ILE A 284 6.61 -21.69 55.00
N ALA A 285 5.39 -21.29 55.33
CA ALA A 285 4.73 -21.68 56.58
C ALA A 285 4.48 -23.20 56.61
N GLY A 286 4.71 -23.82 57.72
CA GLY A 286 4.54 -25.25 57.90
C GLY A 286 3.14 -25.75 57.56
N THR A 287 2.13 -24.97 57.89
CA THR A 287 0.72 -25.28 57.55
C THR A 287 0.47 -25.43 56.04
N ALA A 288 1.23 -24.74 55.19
CA ALA A 288 1.14 -24.89 53.74
C ALA A 288 1.68 -26.22 53.21
N VAL A 289 2.45 -26.93 54.00
CA VAL A 289 3.09 -28.21 53.70
C VAL A 289 2.72 -29.32 54.69
N GLY A 290 1.54 -29.26 55.29
CA GLY A 290 1.01 -30.27 56.21
C GLY A 290 1.60 -30.20 57.62
N GLY A 291 2.28 -29.13 57.98
CA GLY A 291 2.81 -28.88 59.32
C GLY A 291 1.91 -28.03 60.18
N TYR A 292 2.47 -27.50 61.27
CA TYR A 292 1.73 -26.77 62.29
C TYR A 292 2.26 -25.34 62.46
N ASN A 293 1.40 -24.42 62.86
CA ASN A 293 1.77 -23.09 63.30
C ASN A 293 1.48 -22.90 64.79
N LEU A 294 1.93 -21.79 65.37
CA LEU A 294 1.73 -21.48 66.79
C LEU A 294 0.26 -21.44 67.23
N SER A 295 -0.68 -21.02 66.37
CA SER A 295 -2.09 -20.89 66.69
C SER A 295 -2.80 -22.24 66.86
N GLN A 296 -2.26 -23.29 66.26
CA GLN A 296 -2.81 -24.64 66.43
C GLN A 296 -2.41 -25.25 67.82
N GLY A 297 -1.47 -24.66 68.49
CA GLY A 297 -1.11 -25.11 69.88
C GLY A 297 -0.59 -26.53 69.98
N VAL A 298 0.22 -26.96 68.95
CA VAL A 298 0.84 -28.30 68.98
C VAL A 298 2.14 -28.25 69.79
N ILE A 299 2.30 -29.15 70.69
CA ILE A 299 3.50 -29.20 71.61
C ILE A 299 4.73 -29.58 70.74
N ASN A 300 5.76 -28.73 70.84
CA ASN A 300 7.07 -29.04 70.27
C ASN A 300 8.00 -29.67 71.31
N ASN A 301 8.05 -29.08 72.50
CA ASN A 301 8.83 -29.58 73.54
C ASN A 301 8.07 -29.42 74.89
N ILE A 302 8.20 -30.43 75.71
CA ILE A 302 7.57 -30.49 77.00
C ILE A 302 8.54 -31.11 78.04
N GLY A 303 8.69 -30.52 79.17
CA GLY A 303 9.61 -31.00 80.21
C GLY A 303 8.86 -31.51 81.44
N LEU A 304 9.36 -32.54 82.03
CA LEU A 304 8.88 -33.08 83.33
C LEU A 304 9.16 -32.06 84.46
N THR A 305 8.08 -31.55 85.03
CA THR A 305 8.14 -30.54 86.09
C THR A 305 8.04 -31.20 87.47
N THR A 306 7.18 -32.19 87.62
CA THR A 306 7.03 -32.94 88.88
C THR A 306 7.06 -34.42 88.57
N ALA A 307 7.97 -35.11 89.24
CA ALA A 307 8.17 -36.55 89.07
C ALA A 307 7.91 -37.27 90.44
N PRO A 308 6.69 -37.70 90.63
CA PRO A 308 6.36 -38.45 91.88
C PRO A 308 7.05 -39.79 91.92
N VAL A 309 7.23 -40.29 93.11
CA VAL A 309 7.61 -41.72 93.39
C VAL A 309 6.32 -42.49 93.58
N VAL A 310 5.94 -43.32 92.57
CA VAL A 310 4.68 -44.04 92.52
C VAL A 310 4.82 -45.39 93.35
N ALA A 311 3.94 -45.59 94.24
CA ALA A 311 3.91 -46.84 95.00
C ALA A 311 2.89 -47.85 94.46
N PRO A 312 3.10 -49.15 94.42
CA PRO A 312 4.32 -49.81 94.86
C PRO A 312 5.48 -49.63 93.90
N ALA A 313 6.71 -49.64 94.46
CA ALA A 313 7.94 -49.57 93.63
C ALA A 313 8.05 -50.76 92.70
N SER A 314 8.04 -50.52 91.39
CA SER A 314 8.23 -51.52 90.34
C SER A 314 8.62 -50.88 88.98
N ASN A 315 9.50 -51.55 88.27
CA ASN A 315 9.78 -51.17 86.84
C ASN A 315 8.54 -51.26 86.04
N GLY A 316 8.32 -50.32 85.15
CA GLY A 316 7.24 -50.35 84.22
C GLY A 316 7.42 -49.43 83.04
N VAL A 317 6.90 -49.84 81.83
CA VAL A 317 6.78 -49.01 80.63
C VAL A 317 5.33 -48.87 80.31
N TYR A 318 4.82 -47.63 80.28
CA TYR A 318 3.45 -47.28 80.03
C TYR A 318 3.40 -46.55 78.71
N LEU A 319 2.78 -47.18 77.68
CA LEU A 319 2.71 -46.67 76.31
C LEU A 319 1.47 -45.87 76.12
N ALA A 320 1.65 -44.76 75.31
CA ALA A 320 0.57 -43.90 74.87
C ALA A 320 -0.37 -43.39 75.96
N VAL A 321 0.16 -43.14 77.17
CA VAL A 321 -0.60 -42.58 78.32
C VAL A 321 -1.10 -41.21 77.98
N ALA A 322 -2.39 -40.99 78.11
CA ALA A 322 -3.02 -39.66 77.88
C ALA A 322 -2.59 -38.65 78.97
N GLY A 323 -2.14 -37.49 78.54
CA GLY A 323 -2.00 -36.29 79.35
C GLY A 323 -3.31 -35.56 79.48
N VAL A 324 -3.61 -35.07 80.71
CA VAL A 324 -4.80 -34.27 81.03
C VAL A 324 -4.38 -32.84 81.29
N SER A 325 -5.10 -31.86 80.63
CA SER A 325 -4.85 -30.45 80.82
C SER A 325 -6.18 -29.69 80.76
N THR A 326 -6.25 -28.52 81.31
CA THR A 326 -7.41 -27.60 81.19
C THR A 326 -7.40 -26.87 79.87
N VAL A 327 -6.30 -26.85 79.17
CA VAL A 327 -6.13 -26.18 77.86
C VAL A 327 -5.42 -27.17 76.96
N GLY A 328 -6.02 -27.46 75.81
CA GLY A 328 -5.53 -28.43 74.84
C GLY A 328 -6.01 -29.86 75.13
N SER A 329 -5.82 -30.77 74.15
CA SER A 329 -6.26 -32.15 74.19
C SER A 329 -5.39 -33.06 73.31
N GLY A 330 -5.49 -34.36 73.55
CA GLY A 330 -4.91 -35.40 72.71
C GLY A 330 -3.40 -35.64 72.91
N VAL A 331 -2.73 -35.01 73.81
CA VAL A 331 -1.34 -35.30 74.06
C VAL A 331 -1.22 -36.70 74.75
N SER A 332 -0.23 -37.51 74.37
CA SER A 332 0.06 -38.79 75.01
C SER A 332 1.56 -39.03 75.08
N PHE A 333 1.95 -39.88 76.10
CA PHE A 333 3.31 -40.09 76.42
C PHE A 333 3.62 -41.58 76.57
N ASN A 334 4.84 -42.03 76.32
CA ASN A 334 5.42 -43.23 76.85
C ASN A 334 6.17 -42.82 78.12
N VAL A 335 5.80 -43.49 79.30
CA VAL A 335 6.39 -43.21 80.58
C VAL A 335 7.16 -44.44 81.06
N TYR A 336 8.46 -44.26 81.43
CA TYR A 336 9.26 -45.27 81.97
C TYR A 336 9.45 -45.06 83.55
N ARG A 337 9.07 -46.04 84.22
CA ARG A 337 9.33 -46.06 85.67
C ARG A 337 10.53 -46.95 85.98
N ASN A 338 11.34 -46.55 87.01
CA ASN A 338 12.46 -47.30 87.44
C ASN A 338 12.06 -48.22 88.62
N ALA A 339 12.98 -49.11 89.04
CA ALA A 339 12.74 -50.10 90.10
C ALA A 339 12.30 -49.47 91.45
N SER A 340 12.62 -48.21 91.71
CA SER A 340 12.21 -47.44 92.93
C SER A 340 10.86 -46.75 92.81
N GLY A 341 10.16 -46.93 91.72
CA GLY A 341 8.88 -46.29 91.41
C GLY A 341 8.98 -44.87 90.90
N GLY A 342 10.16 -44.32 90.70
CA GLY A 342 10.38 -42.99 90.14
C GLY A 342 10.22 -42.99 88.63
N ILE A 343 9.74 -41.85 88.11
CA ILE A 343 9.61 -41.62 86.66
C ILE A 343 11.03 -41.33 86.16
N GLY A 344 11.55 -42.22 85.25
CA GLY A 344 12.87 -42.06 84.61
C GLY A 344 12.86 -41.24 83.42
N THR A 345 12.03 -41.61 82.45
CA THR A 345 11.87 -40.86 81.25
C THR A 345 10.39 -40.74 80.80
N VAL A 346 10.03 -39.61 80.22
CA VAL A 346 8.76 -39.38 79.54
C VAL A 346 9.05 -38.95 78.11
N THR A 347 8.51 -39.74 77.15
CA THR A 347 8.68 -39.44 75.78
C THR A 347 7.31 -39.14 75.15
N MET A 348 7.15 -38.00 74.58
CA MET A 348 5.89 -37.59 73.90
C MET A 348 5.65 -38.50 72.70
N VAL A 349 4.48 -39.12 72.65
CA VAL A 349 4.03 -39.94 71.50
C VAL A 349 3.16 -39.17 70.59
N ASN A 350 2.14 -38.43 71.10
CA ASN A 350 1.28 -37.55 70.37
C ASN A 350 1.39 -36.14 70.93
N PRO A 351 1.70 -35.12 70.13
CA PRO A 351 1.88 -33.75 70.63
C PRO A 351 0.57 -33.04 71.00
N GLY A 352 -0.59 -33.59 70.64
CA GLY A 352 -1.91 -32.94 70.89
C GLY A 352 -2.10 -31.61 70.18
N LEU A 353 -3.26 -30.95 70.45
CA LEU A 353 -3.65 -29.68 69.86
C LEU A 353 -4.23 -28.73 70.95
N GLY A 354 -4.13 -27.41 70.70
CA GLY A 354 -4.76 -26.40 71.54
C GLY A 354 -4.00 -26.02 72.76
N TYR A 355 -2.73 -26.35 72.89
CA TYR A 355 -1.89 -26.01 74.04
C TYR A 355 -1.27 -24.62 73.94
N GLY A 356 -1.04 -23.97 75.07
CA GLY A 356 -0.24 -22.76 75.16
C GLY A 356 1.15 -23.03 75.73
N SER A 357 2.11 -22.10 75.51
CA SER A 357 3.38 -22.15 76.26
C SER A 357 3.12 -22.05 77.75
N ASN A 358 3.85 -22.79 78.60
CA ASN A 358 3.75 -22.94 80.04
C ASN A 358 2.47 -23.67 80.48
N THR A 359 1.71 -24.27 79.58
CA THR A 359 0.59 -25.11 79.97
C THR A 359 1.10 -26.31 80.75
N VAL A 360 0.46 -26.63 81.85
CA VAL A 360 0.75 -27.82 82.62
C VAL A 360 -0.11 -28.98 82.15
N VAL A 361 0.53 -30.09 81.87
CA VAL A 361 -0.13 -31.34 81.47
C VAL A 361 0.12 -32.33 82.56
N THR A 362 -0.94 -32.93 83.07
CA THR A 362 -0.90 -33.93 84.14
C THR A 362 -1.03 -35.36 83.58
N ILE A 363 -0.16 -36.20 83.88
CA ILE A 363 -0.31 -37.65 83.69
C ILE A 363 -0.94 -38.23 84.98
N PRO A 364 -2.13 -38.79 84.93
CA PRO A 364 -2.80 -39.34 86.09
C PRO A 364 -1.99 -40.52 86.69
N GLY A 365 -1.82 -40.51 87.95
CA GLY A 365 -1.06 -41.57 88.68
C GLY A 365 -1.60 -42.98 88.42
N ALA A 366 -2.93 -43.10 88.30
CA ALA A 366 -3.58 -44.40 87.96
C ALA A 366 -3.19 -44.91 86.60
N SER A 367 -2.89 -44.03 85.61
CA SER A 367 -2.47 -44.42 84.32
C SER A 367 -1.03 -44.91 84.20
N ILE A 368 -0.26 -44.74 85.29
CA ILE A 368 1.15 -45.16 85.36
C ILE A 368 1.36 -46.13 86.50
N GLY A 369 0.31 -46.84 86.96
CA GLY A 369 0.36 -47.91 87.97
C GLY A 369 0.37 -47.39 89.40
N GLY A 370 -0.09 -46.16 89.69
CA GLY A 370 -0.22 -45.50 90.93
C GLY A 370 -1.64 -45.09 91.30
N VAL A 371 -1.82 -44.14 92.17
CA VAL A 371 -3.14 -43.56 92.54
C VAL A 371 -3.21 -42.10 92.21
N THR A 372 -4.42 -41.71 91.73
CA THR A 372 -4.74 -40.29 91.39
C THR A 372 -5.50 -39.67 92.60
N PRO A 373 -5.18 -38.44 93.05
CA PRO A 373 -4.19 -37.50 92.46
C PRO A 373 -2.76 -37.60 93.15
N GLY A 374 -2.53 -38.47 94.04
CA GLY A 374 -1.29 -38.51 94.85
C GLY A 374 -0.04 -38.76 94.03
N ASP A 375 -0.13 -39.66 93.03
CA ASP A 375 0.98 -40.03 92.15
C ASP A 375 0.94 -39.37 90.76
N ASN A 376 0.28 -38.26 90.61
CA ASN A 376 0.24 -37.53 89.34
C ASN A 376 1.63 -36.96 88.97
N ALA A 377 2.09 -37.21 87.74
CA ALA A 377 3.20 -36.49 87.15
C ALA A 377 2.75 -35.24 86.38
N THR A 378 3.47 -34.17 86.53
CA THR A 378 3.22 -32.97 85.82
C THR A 378 4.35 -32.62 84.87
N LEU A 379 3.96 -32.17 83.73
CA LEU A 379 4.87 -31.71 82.70
C LEU A 379 4.47 -30.30 82.24
N THR A 380 5.43 -29.47 81.90
CA THR A 380 5.18 -28.12 81.44
C THR A 380 5.59 -27.98 79.96
N VAL A 381 4.69 -27.45 79.16
CA VAL A 381 4.97 -27.17 77.80
C VAL A 381 5.96 -26.02 77.65
N SER A 382 7.18 -26.34 77.21
CA SER A 382 8.25 -25.33 77.06
C SER A 382 8.24 -24.64 75.61
N SER A 383 7.79 -25.27 74.59
CA SER A 383 7.63 -24.62 73.27
C SER A 383 6.52 -25.30 72.48
N LEU A 384 5.89 -24.50 71.57
CA LEU A 384 4.95 -24.96 70.59
C LEU A 384 5.65 -25.13 69.25
N ARG A 385 5.07 -25.97 68.41
CA ARG A 385 5.55 -26.15 67.06
C ARG A 385 5.18 -24.93 66.16
N ASN A 386 6.19 -24.45 65.45
CA ASN A 386 6.06 -23.44 64.44
C ASN A 386 6.89 -23.90 63.22
N ASP A 387 6.33 -24.84 62.48
CA ASP A 387 7.03 -25.48 61.43
C ASP A 387 7.26 -24.49 60.27
N LYS A 388 8.43 -24.53 59.67
CA LYS A 388 8.82 -23.71 58.53
C LYS A 388 9.71 -24.47 57.57
N VAL A 389 9.58 -24.17 56.31
CA VAL A 389 10.57 -24.56 55.29
C VAL A 389 11.27 -23.29 54.85
N ILE A 390 12.57 -23.23 54.97
CA ILE A 390 13.38 -22.10 54.53
C ILE A 390 14.18 -22.56 53.31
N LEU A 391 13.90 -21.90 52.21
CA LEU A 391 14.64 -22.07 50.96
C LEU A 391 15.58 -20.87 50.80
N THR A 392 16.81 -21.11 50.36
CA THR A 392 17.75 -20.06 49.99
C THR A 392 17.92 -20.08 48.46
N VAL A 393 17.82 -18.93 47.86
CA VAL A 393 18.08 -18.75 46.43
C VAL A 393 19.57 -18.98 46.19
N THR A 394 19.89 -20.09 45.52
CA THR A 394 21.26 -20.47 45.18
C THR A 394 21.71 -19.98 43.85
N ASN A 395 20.76 -19.72 42.93
CA ASN A 395 21.03 -19.11 41.66
C ASN A 395 19.80 -18.28 41.19
N SER A 396 20.04 -17.17 40.50
CA SER A 396 19.03 -16.31 39.92
C SER A 396 19.41 -15.92 38.50
N ASN A 397 18.43 -15.76 37.64
CA ASN A 397 18.62 -15.22 36.30
C ASN A 397 18.69 -13.70 36.39
N SER A 398 19.69 -13.12 35.74
CA SER A 398 19.81 -11.67 35.65
C SER A 398 18.87 -11.13 34.57
N ARG A 399 18.35 -9.92 34.76
CA ARG A 399 17.58 -9.20 33.75
C ARG A 399 18.43 -9.00 32.51
N VAL A 400 17.77 -9.04 31.35
CA VAL A 400 18.39 -8.70 30.08
C VAL A 400 18.64 -7.20 30.03
N VAL A 401 19.87 -6.80 29.67
CA VAL A 401 20.29 -5.41 29.58
C VAL A 401 20.44 -5.02 28.11
N ILE A 402 20.02 -3.80 27.78
CA ILE A 402 20.19 -3.23 26.45
C ILE A 402 21.65 -2.84 26.26
N ALA A 403 22.37 -3.55 25.41
CA ALA A 403 23.80 -3.32 25.11
C ALA A 403 24.02 -2.21 24.08
N GLY A 404 23.05 -1.95 23.25
CA GLY A 404 23.10 -0.90 22.22
C GLY A 404 21.69 -0.52 21.77
N VAL A 405 21.55 0.68 21.23
CA VAL A 405 20.28 1.18 20.71
C VAL A 405 20.54 1.95 19.42
N ASP A 406 19.83 1.58 18.37
CA ASP A 406 19.81 2.28 17.10
C ASP A 406 18.37 2.68 16.75
N ASP A 407 18.21 3.83 16.11
CA ASP A 407 16.90 4.21 15.57
C ASP A 407 16.58 3.29 14.40
N TRP A 408 15.40 2.65 14.47
CA TRP A 408 14.99 1.70 13.45
C TRP A 408 14.86 2.38 12.07
N TYR A 409 14.25 3.57 12.01
CA TYR A 409 14.01 4.27 10.76
C TYR A 409 15.30 4.76 10.10
N ASP A 410 16.25 5.23 10.89
CA ASP A 410 17.53 5.75 10.40
C ASP A 410 18.37 4.70 9.70
N SER A 411 18.19 3.43 10.06
CA SER A 411 18.88 2.29 9.45
C SER A 411 18.21 1.81 8.15
N GLN A 412 16.97 2.22 7.87
CA GLN A 412 16.23 1.70 6.73
C GLN A 412 16.67 2.32 5.41
N THR A 413 16.85 1.46 4.40
CA THR A 413 17.15 1.84 3.02
C THR A 413 16.00 1.54 2.09
N LEU A 414 16.01 2.08 0.88
CA LEU A 414 15.02 1.74 -0.16
C LEU A 414 15.06 0.27 -0.59
N GLY A 415 16.17 -0.44 -0.35
CA GLY A 415 16.34 -1.83 -0.75
C GLY A 415 16.60 -2.02 -2.24
N LEU A 416 17.36 -1.10 -2.85
CA LEU A 416 17.76 -1.15 -4.24
C LEU A 416 18.99 -2.03 -4.43
N ASP A 417 19.08 -2.73 -5.60
CA ASP A 417 20.18 -3.65 -5.87
C ASP A 417 21.50 -2.92 -6.19
N ASN A 418 21.42 -1.73 -6.75
CA ASN A 418 22.57 -1.01 -7.29
C ASN A 418 22.96 0.26 -6.52
N SER A 419 22.17 0.64 -5.51
CA SER A 419 22.43 1.87 -4.73
C SER A 419 21.92 1.77 -3.31
N THR A 420 22.57 2.48 -2.39
CA THR A 420 22.11 2.57 -1.00
C THR A 420 21.58 3.97 -0.74
N ILE A 421 20.26 4.08 -0.70
CA ILE A 421 19.54 5.33 -0.38
C ILE A 421 18.77 5.10 0.92
N TYR A 422 19.01 5.92 1.93
CA TYR A 422 18.32 5.83 3.21
C TYR A 422 17.00 6.59 3.19
N TRP A 423 15.96 6.01 3.80
CA TRP A 423 14.66 6.66 3.90
C TRP A 423 14.70 8.01 4.61
N ARG A 424 15.56 8.15 5.64
CA ARG A 424 15.78 9.42 6.36
C ARG A 424 16.22 10.58 5.45
N THR A 425 16.82 10.29 4.29
CA THR A 425 17.23 11.32 3.32
C THR A 425 16.09 11.75 2.41
N ILE A 426 15.00 11.01 2.40
CA ILE A 426 13.81 11.25 1.57
C ILE A 426 12.74 12.00 2.36
N ALA A 427 12.39 11.49 3.54
CA ALA A 427 11.36 12.06 4.41
C ALA A 427 11.61 11.70 5.87
N PRO A 428 11.02 12.43 6.82
CA PRO A 428 10.88 11.99 8.22
C PRO A 428 10.08 10.70 8.33
N LYS A 429 10.22 10.00 9.46
CA LYS A 429 9.48 8.78 9.77
C LYS A 429 7.96 8.99 9.65
N PRO A 430 7.22 8.13 8.93
CA PRO A 430 5.77 8.16 8.93
C PRO A 430 5.22 7.69 10.28
N GLY A 431 4.07 8.15 10.68
CA GLY A 431 3.51 7.83 11.99
C GLY A 431 1.98 7.80 11.96
N THR A 432 1.39 8.70 12.71
CA THR A 432 -0.06 8.89 12.75
C THR A 432 -0.39 10.29 12.26
N SER A 433 -1.24 10.40 11.25
CA SER A 433 -1.71 11.69 10.76
C SER A 433 -2.58 12.38 11.81
N ASN A 434 -2.59 13.73 11.81
CA ASN A 434 -3.43 14.50 12.73
C ASN A 434 -4.91 14.12 12.58
N TYR A 435 -5.35 13.89 11.34
CA TYR A 435 -6.73 13.48 11.07
C TYR A 435 -7.13 12.20 11.78
N VAL A 436 -6.25 11.21 11.77
CA VAL A 436 -6.48 9.89 12.40
C VAL A 436 -6.30 9.98 13.92
N ASP A 437 -5.32 10.76 14.39
CA ASP A 437 -5.07 10.96 15.83
C ASP A 437 -6.26 11.62 16.53
N GLU A 438 -6.87 12.64 15.94
CA GLU A 438 -8.09 13.30 16.44
C GLU A 438 -9.29 12.34 16.56
N ARG A 439 -9.28 11.23 15.81
CA ARG A 439 -10.33 10.20 15.82
C ARG A 439 -9.98 8.97 16.62
N GLY A 440 -8.91 9.04 17.42
CA GLY A 440 -8.46 7.94 18.26
C GLY A 440 -7.79 6.79 17.51
N GLY A 441 -7.46 6.97 16.24
CA GLY A 441 -6.75 5.98 15.45
C GLY A 441 -5.22 6.12 15.52
N TYR A 442 -4.46 5.15 14.93
CA TYR A 442 -3.00 5.08 15.03
C TYR A 442 -2.33 4.41 13.84
N ASN A 443 -1.10 4.84 13.54
CA ASN A 443 -0.17 4.20 12.59
C ASN A 443 -0.70 4.13 11.17
N ASP A 444 -1.39 5.16 10.72
CA ASP A 444 -1.98 5.20 9.39
C ASP A 444 -1.02 5.65 8.30
N GLU A 445 0.03 6.40 8.64
CA GLU A 445 0.91 6.97 7.63
C GLU A 445 1.87 5.95 7.02
N LEU A 446 2.19 6.18 5.76
CA LEU A 446 3.16 5.42 5.00
C LEU A 446 3.88 6.30 3.96
N HIS A 447 5.06 5.88 3.54
CA HIS A 447 5.77 6.46 2.41
C HIS A 447 5.93 5.42 1.31
N LEU A 448 5.83 5.88 0.07
CA LEU A 448 6.02 5.08 -1.11
C LEU A 448 6.87 5.83 -2.14
N VAL A 449 7.86 5.15 -2.70
CA VAL A 449 8.76 5.69 -3.72
C VAL A 449 8.80 4.72 -4.90
N VAL A 450 8.63 5.25 -6.10
CA VAL A 450 8.76 4.49 -7.35
C VAL A 450 10.14 4.74 -7.94
N VAL A 451 10.87 3.68 -8.23
CA VAL A 451 12.27 3.73 -8.67
C VAL A 451 12.45 2.95 -9.97
N ASP A 452 13.20 3.52 -10.91
CA ASP A 452 13.71 2.83 -12.09
C ASP A 452 15.03 2.14 -11.74
N ASP A 453 14.94 0.94 -11.16
CA ASP A 453 16.10 0.29 -10.54
C ASP A 453 17.09 -0.23 -11.58
N ASP A 454 16.62 -0.73 -12.70
CA ASP A 454 17.48 -1.22 -13.79
C ASP A 454 17.84 -0.15 -14.84
N GLY A 455 17.24 1.04 -14.75
CA GLY A 455 17.49 2.16 -15.66
C GLY A 455 16.85 2.01 -17.03
N THR A 456 15.90 1.10 -17.18
CA THR A 456 15.27 0.85 -18.49
C THR A 456 14.47 2.05 -18.97
N LEU A 457 13.82 2.77 -18.08
CA LEU A 457 12.98 3.92 -18.43
C LEU A 457 13.79 5.21 -18.57
N THR A 458 14.67 5.51 -17.62
CA THR A 458 15.41 6.79 -17.57
C THR A 458 16.83 6.72 -18.16
N GLY A 459 17.36 5.52 -18.31
CA GLY A 459 18.77 5.30 -18.66
C GLY A 459 19.72 5.37 -17.45
N VAL A 460 19.21 5.66 -16.26
CA VAL A 460 19.99 5.76 -15.01
C VAL A 460 19.42 4.80 -13.98
N LYS A 461 20.25 3.83 -13.57
CA LYS A 461 19.87 2.84 -12.56
C LYS A 461 19.65 3.49 -11.19
N GLY A 462 18.57 3.07 -10.51
CA GLY A 462 18.22 3.56 -9.18
C GLY A 462 17.63 4.98 -9.18
N ASN A 463 17.22 5.50 -10.34
CA ASN A 463 16.60 6.83 -10.41
C ASN A 463 15.20 6.83 -9.81
N ILE A 464 14.96 7.76 -8.88
CA ILE A 464 13.64 7.95 -8.27
C ILE A 464 12.73 8.68 -9.26
N LEU A 465 11.62 8.04 -9.61
CA LEU A 465 10.61 8.58 -10.51
C LEU A 465 9.55 9.40 -9.77
N GLU A 466 9.02 8.86 -8.68
CA GLU A 466 7.98 9.50 -7.86
C GLU A 466 8.22 9.26 -6.38
N LYS A 467 7.80 10.23 -5.57
CA LYS A 467 7.78 10.16 -4.11
C LYS A 467 6.38 10.50 -3.64
N HIS A 468 5.76 9.56 -2.97
CA HIS A 468 4.45 9.72 -2.36
C HIS A 468 4.60 9.56 -0.85
N LEU A 469 4.55 10.67 -0.15
CA LEU A 469 4.91 10.77 1.26
C LEU A 469 3.67 11.06 2.12
N PHE A 470 3.65 10.51 3.34
CA PHE A 470 2.57 10.70 4.31
C PHE A 470 1.18 10.31 3.77
N LEU A 471 1.13 9.24 2.96
CA LEU A 471 -0.14 8.64 2.56
C LEU A 471 -0.76 7.90 3.73
N SER A 472 -2.08 7.78 3.74
CA SER A 472 -2.81 7.13 4.82
C SER A 472 -3.34 5.74 4.43
N LYS A 473 -3.33 4.80 5.38
CA LYS A 473 -4.00 3.50 5.29
C LYS A 473 -5.52 3.61 5.53
N ALA A 474 -5.99 4.74 6.09
CA ALA A 474 -7.40 4.99 6.38
C ALA A 474 -8.14 5.55 5.15
N LYS A 475 -9.35 5.03 4.89
CA LYS A 475 -10.15 5.41 3.71
C LYS A 475 -10.68 6.83 3.75
N ASP A 476 -10.99 7.32 4.92
CA ASP A 476 -11.64 8.62 5.17
C ASP A 476 -10.65 9.77 5.36
N THR A 477 -9.34 9.50 5.39
CA THR A 477 -8.31 10.52 5.65
C THR A 477 -8.25 11.56 4.53
N VAL A 478 -8.23 12.81 4.95
CA VAL A 478 -8.07 13.98 4.09
C VAL A 478 -6.92 14.86 4.55
N SER A 479 -6.32 15.60 3.62
CA SER A 479 -5.29 16.59 3.92
C SER A 479 -5.89 17.78 4.66
N GLU A 480 -5.15 18.35 5.61
CA GLU A 480 -5.56 19.53 6.40
C GLU A 480 -5.40 20.87 5.65
N VAL A 481 -4.84 20.85 4.44
CA VAL A 481 -4.58 22.09 3.68
C VAL A 481 -5.87 22.60 3.05
N ASN A 482 -5.97 23.89 2.76
CA ASN A 482 -7.12 24.67 2.26
C ASN A 482 -7.99 24.03 1.15
N SER A 483 -7.56 22.92 0.58
CA SER A 483 -8.34 22.06 -0.32
C SER A 483 -8.20 20.62 0.18
N PRO A 484 -9.24 20.07 0.84
CA PRO A 484 -9.17 18.71 1.39
C PRO A 484 -8.93 17.68 0.28
N GLN A 485 -7.74 17.11 0.26
CA GLN A 485 -7.35 16.06 -0.66
C GLN A 485 -7.45 14.73 0.04
N LYS A 486 -8.02 13.73 -0.62
CA LYS A 486 -8.06 12.37 -0.09
C LYS A 486 -6.65 11.79 -0.03
N MET A 487 -6.21 11.42 1.17
CA MET A 487 -4.88 10.90 1.45
C MET A 487 -4.83 9.37 1.53
N TRP A 488 -5.96 8.68 1.41
CA TRP A 488 -5.96 7.22 1.33
C TRP A 488 -5.11 6.75 0.16
N TYR A 489 -4.09 5.93 0.45
CA TYR A 489 -3.03 5.58 -0.50
C TYR A 489 -3.53 5.04 -1.85
N LYS A 490 -4.60 4.22 -1.87
CA LYS A 490 -5.15 3.69 -3.13
C LYS A 490 -5.76 4.80 -4.00
N ASN A 491 -6.59 5.62 -3.39
CA ASN A 491 -7.23 6.73 -4.11
C ASN A 491 -6.20 7.77 -4.54
N TYR A 492 -5.25 8.08 -3.66
CA TYR A 492 -4.17 9.02 -3.98
C TYR A 492 -3.33 8.54 -5.17
N LEU A 493 -2.83 7.31 -5.13
CA LEU A 493 -2.02 6.77 -6.22
C LEU A 493 -2.79 6.64 -7.53
N ALA A 494 -4.07 6.28 -7.47
CA ALA A 494 -4.92 6.20 -8.66
C ALA A 494 -5.04 7.55 -9.39
N ASN A 495 -5.09 8.66 -8.63
CA ASN A 495 -5.27 9.99 -9.20
C ASN A 495 -3.95 10.72 -9.50
N TYR A 496 -2.92 10.55 -8.68
CA TYR A 496 -1.70 11.39 -8.72
C TYR A 496 -0.42 10.67 -9.14
N SER A 497 -0.32 9.35 -9.02
CA SER A 497 0.81 8.65 -9.61
C SER A 497 0.67 8.58 -11.14
N ASN A 498 1.77 8.72 -11.85
CA ASN A 498 1.82 8.50 -13.30
C ASN A 498 2.14 7.05 -13.66
N TYR A 499 2.65 6.26 -12.71
CA TYR A 499 3.25 4.96 -12.97
C TYR A 499 2.47 3.78 -12.41
N ILE A 500 1.80 3.93 -11.26
CA ILE A 500 1.26 2.78 -10.53
C ILE A 500 -0.16 2.97 -10.00
N TYR A 501 -0.84 1.82 -9.86
CA TYR A 501 -2.04 1.62 -9.06
C TYR A 501 -1.73 0.75 -7.85
N ALA A 502 -2.42 0.98 -6.72
CA ALA A 502 -2.42 0.09 -5.56
C ALA A 502 -3.68 -0.80 -5.59
N GLY A 503 -3.48 -2.10 -5.43
CA GLY A 503 -4.54 -3.12 -5.48
C GLY A 503 -4.91 -3.69 -4.11
N ALA A 504 -4.51 -4.93 -3.83
CA ALA A 504 -4.83 -5.64 -2.60
C ALA A 504 -4.27 -4.94 -1.35
N ASN A 505 -4.91 -5.20 -0.23
CA ASN A 505 -4.45 -4.74 1.07
C ASN A 505 -3.15 -5.46 1.46
N GLN A 506 -2.11 -4.70 1.79
CA GLN A 506 -0.79 -5.22 2.14
C GLN A 506 -0.74 -5.88 3.52
N SER A 507 -1.65 -5.53 4.41
CA SER A 507 -1.72 -6.16 5.73
C SER A 507 -1.99 -7.66 5.68
N THR A 508 -2.52 -8.18 4.58
CA THR A 508 -2.82 -9.59 4.41
C THR A 508 -1.59 -10.44 4.09
N GLN A 509 -0.50 -9.86 3.62
CA GLN A 509 0.69 -10.62 3.21
C GLN A 509 1.56 -11.06 4.40
N ASN A 510 1.71 -10.22 5.40
CA ASN A 510 2.46 -10.54 6.63
C ASN A 510 1.56 -11.01 7.76
N ASP A 511 0.38 -11.44 7.41
CA ASP A 511 -0.76 -11.68 8.26
C ASP A 511 -0.60 -12.81 9.26
N SER A 512 0.28 -13.77 9.00
CA SER A 512 0.52 -14.86 9.93
C SER A 512 1.18 -14.43 11.23
N THR A 513 1.86 -13.28 11.24
CA THR A 513 2.51 -12.74 12.45
C THR A 513 1.75 -11.56 13.08
N TRP A 514 0.98 -10.79 12.30
CA TRP A 514 0.33 -9.58 12.79
C TRP A 514 -1.16 -9.75 13.07
N ASN A 515 -1.88 -10.64 12.37
CA ASN A 515 -3.27 -11.02 12.72
C ASN A 515 -3.33 -11.93 13.94
N THR A 516 -2.25 -12.54 14.30
CA THR A 516 -2.05 -13.17 15.58
C THR A 516 -1.31 -12.27 16.55
N PHE A 517 -1.60 -10.98 16.54
CA PHE A 517 -1.29 -10.20 17.74
C PHE A 517 -1.87 -10.96 18.91
N PRO A 518 -1.04 -11.34 19.86
CA PRO A 518 -1.51 -12.16 20.95
C PRO A 518 -2.71 -11.45 21.56
N THR A 519 -3.83 -12.12 21.58
CA THR A 519 -5.01 -11.72 22.33
C THR A 519 -4.55 -11.57 23.78
N GLY A 520 -4.05 -10.44 24.17
CA GLY A 520 -3.48 -10.31 25.51
C GLY A 520 -2.74 -8.99 25.72
N ILE A 521 -2.27 -8.33 24.68
CA ILE A 521 -1.59 -7.05 24.82
C ILE A 521 -2.62 -5.94 24.65
N ASN A 522 -3.01 -5.33 25.77
CA ASN A 522 -3.92 -4.20 25.73
C ASN A 522 -3.19 -2.96 25.25
N PHE A 523 -3.41 -2.59 23.99
CA PHE A 523 -2.95 -1.34 23.40
C PHE A 523 -3.97 -0.20 23.54
N ASN A 524 -5.13 -0.46 24.18
CA ASN A 524 -6.09 0.59 24.41
C ASN A 524 -5.55 1.54 25.48
N LEU A 525 -5.06 2.66 25.02
CA LEU A 525 -4.40 3.68 25.84
C LEU A 525 -5.40 4.53 26.64
N ALA A 526 -6.68 4.43 26.33
CA ALA A 526 -7.73 5.16 27.03
C ALA A 526 -8.19 4.47 28.32
N ASP A 527 -7.90 3.19 28.49
CA ASP A 527 -8.31 2.45 29.67
C ASP A 527 -7.20 2.40 30.70
N SER A 528 -7.32 3.27 31.69
CA SER A 528 -6.40 3.37 32.83
C SER A 528 -6.51 2.19 33.83
N ALA A 529 -7.47 1.29 33.63
CA ALA A 529 -7.80 0.26 34.63
C ALA A 529 -6.89 -0.98 34.55
N THR A 530 -6.14 -1.18 33.46
CA THR A 530 -5.30 -2.37 33.28
C THR A 530 -3.84 -2.00 33.16
N ILE A 531 -3.25 -1.74 34.31
CA ILE A 531 -1.83 -1.44 34.40
C ILE A 531 -1.07 -2.74 34.53
N TYR A 532 -0.08 -2.91 33.68
CA TYR A 532 0.93 -3.92 33.95
C TYR A 532 1.77 -3.49 35.16
N ASN A 533 1.63 -4.22 36.23
CA ASN A 533 2.47 -4.02 37.42
C ASN A 533 3.66 -4.97 37.36
N LEU A 534 4.85 -4.42 37.16
CA LEU A 534 6.10 -5.18 37.22
C LEU A 534 6.31 -5.92 38.54
N ALA A 535 5.67 -5.47 39.61
CA ALA A 535 5.73 -6.10 40.93
C ALA A 535 4.73 -7.27 41.11
N ASP A 536 3.75 -7.40 40.19
CA ASP A 536 2.79 -8.50 40.18
C ASP A 536 2.76 -9.17 38.81
N PRO A 537 3.56 -10.23 38.64
CA PRO A 537 3.63 -10.97 37.36
C PRO A 537 2.33 -11.71 37.03
N ASN A 538 1.39 -11.83 37.96
CA ASN A 538 0.11 -12.47 37.71
C ASN A 538 -0.98 -11.49 37.25
N THR A 539 -0.66 -10.22 37.14
CA THR A 539 -1.60 -9.25 36.55
C THR A 539 -1.70 -9.51 35.04
N VAL A 540 -2.69 -10.26 34.66
CA VAL A 540 -3.02 -10.56 33.28
C VAL A 540 -3.37 -9.25 32.56
N PHE A 541 -2.75 -9.02 31.43
CA PHE A 541 -3.24 -7.99 30.51
C PHE A 541 -4.64 -8.39 30.06
N SER A 542 -5.69 -7.83 30.64
CA SER A 542 -7.02 -7.99 30.08
C SER A 542 -7.12 -7.14 28.82
N VAL A 543 -7.33 -7.81 27.70
CA VAL A 543 -7.49 -7.16 26.42
C VAL A 543 -8.95 -6.89 26.19
N PRO A 544 -9.36 -5.66 25.99
CA PRO A 544 -10.49 -5.39 25.11
C PRO A 544 -10.10 -5.90 23.72
N SER A 545 -10.99 -6.57 23.03
CA SER A 545 -10.78 -7.02 21.65
C SER A 545 -10.06 -5.94 20.85
N LEU A 546 -8.82 -6.21 20.43
CA LEU A 546 -8.08 -5.30 19.57
C LEU A 546 -8.96 -4.96 18.37
N PRO A 547 -9.24 -3.68 18.10
CA PRO A 547 -9.84 -3.33 16.85
C PRO A 547 -8.94 -3.89 15.77
N SER A 548 -9.52 -4.54 14.77
CA SER A 548 -8.77 -5.26 13.75
C SER A 548 -7.69 -4.36 13.16
N LEU A 549 -6.44 -4.79 13.21
CA LEU A 549 -5.26 -4.13 12.66
C LEU A 549 -5.25 -4.14 11.12
N ILE A 550 -6.37 -3.91 10.50
CA ILE A 550 -6.58 -4.07 9.06
C ILE A 550 -6.54 -2.70 8.40
N TRP A 551 -5.84 -2.62 7.29
CA TRP A 551 -5.84 -1.45 6.40
C TRP A 551 -7.22 -1.25 5.74
N ASP A 552 -7.40 -0.16 5.04
CA ASP A 552 -8.56 0.13 4.21
C ASP A 552 -9.88 0.19 4.99
N ARG A 553 -9.82 0.74 6.17
CA ARG A 553 -10.99 1.04 7.01
C ARG A 553 -11.01 2.50 7.43
N ASP A 554 -12.12 2.94 8.03
CA ASP A 554 -12.24 4.29 8.54
C ASP A 554 -11.36 4.52 9.78
N SER A 555 -10.95 5.76 9.98
CA SER A 555 -9.96 6.19 10.97
C SER A 555 -10.41 6.08 12.43
N LYS A 556 -11.74 6.06 12.69
CA LYS A 556 -12.29 6.11 14.04
C LYS A 556 -11.86 4.89 14.87
N ASP A 557 -11.13 5.14 15.96
CA ASP A 557 -10.62 4.13 16.90
C ASP A 557 -9.86 2.99 16.20
N ALA A 558 -9.29 3.26 15.01
CA ALA A 558 -8.64 2.25 14.19
C ALA A 558 -7.13 2.21 14.43
N TRP A 559 -6.60 1.01 14.64
CA TRP A 559 -5.18 0.74 14.61
C TRP A 559 -4.81 0.10 13.29
N PHE A 560 -3.86 0.70 12.59
CA PHE A 560 -3.39 0.17 11.32
C PHE A 560 -2.12 -0.64 11.53
N SER A 561 -2.12 -1.89 11.02
CA SER A 561 -0.95 -2.74 11.09
C SER A 561 0.22 -2.14 10.29
N SER A 562 1.41 -2.31 10.82
CA SER A 562 2.65 -1.88 10.17
C SER A 562 3.36 -3.10 9.58
N ILE A 563 3.92 -2.95 8.39
CA ILE A 563 4.70 -3.98 7.70
C ILE A 563 6.19 -3.65 7.63
N GLY A 564 6.56 -2.46 8.04
CA GLY A 564 7.94 -1.99 8.06
C GLY A 564 8.43 -1.56 6.67
N ARG A 565 9.66 -1.93 6.34
CA ARG A 565 10.25 -1.66 5.02
C ARG A 565 10.04 -2.85 4.11
N VAL A 566 9.40 -2.61 2.98
CA VAL A 566 9.21 -3.62 1.93
C VAL A 566 9.59 -3.02 0.59
N THR A 567 10.16 -3.82 -0.28
CA THR A 567 10.45 -3.45 -1.66
C THR A 567 9.79 -4.46 -2.58
N TYR A 568 9.04 -3.97 -3.56
CA TYR A 568 8.32 -4.79 -4.53
C TYR A 568 8.89 -4.58 -5.90
N ASP A 569 9.21 -5.68 -6.60
CA ASP A 569 9.59 -5.66 -8.00
C ASP A 569 8.37 -5.81 -8.88
N LEU A 570 8.19 -4.92 -9.86
CA LEU A 570 7.17 -5.09 -10.88
C LEU A 570 7.69 -6.01 -11.98
N GLY A 571 6.89 -6.99 -12.34
CA GLY A 571 7.19 -7.96 -13.38
C GLY A 571 5.96 -8.39 -14.17
N ASN A 572 6.16 -9.29 -15.14
CA ASN A 572 5.10 -9.86 -15.98
C ASN A 572 4.33 -8.90 -16.86
N GLY A 573 4.80 -7.67 -17.01
CA GLY A 573 4.31 -6.77 -18.04
C GLY A 573 4.61 -7.35 -19.41
N LYS A 574 3.63 -7.33 -20.32
CA LYS A 574 3.78 -7.84 -21.68
C LYS A 574 3.22 -6.87 -22.68
N ASN A 575 3.94 -6.73 -23.79
CA ASN A 575 3.40 -6.15 -24.99
C ASN A 575 2.39 -7.14 -25.59
N TYR A 576 1.49 -6.67 -26.42
CA TYR A 576 0.22 -7.32 -26.73
C TYR A 576 0.24 -8.61 -27.56
N THR A 577 1.36 -9.24 -27.85
CA THR A 577 1.30 -10.53 -28.56
C THR A 577 2.00 -11.66 -27.85
N THR A 578 1.54 -12.89 -28.12
CA THR A 578 2.15 -14.13 -27.63
C THR A 578 3.59 -14.34 -28.10
N GLN A 579 3.99 -13.64 -29.15
CA GLN A 579 5.30 -13.81 -29.81
C GLN A 579 6.20 -12.57 -29.66
N GLY A 580 5.80 -11.60 -28.86
CA GLY A 580 6.52 -10.32 -28.71
C GLY A 580 6.29 -9.35 -29.87
N ASN A 581 5.46 -9.65 -30.84
CA ASN A 581 5.10 -8.74 -31.93
C ASN A 581 4.05 -7.72 -31.45
N LEU A 582 4.24 -6.47 -31.81
CA LEU A 582 3.36 -5.36 -31.46
C LEU A 582 2.23 -5.20 -32.51
N LYS A 583 1.56 -6.28 -32.86
CA LYS A 583 0.49 -6.27 -33.85
C LYS A 583 -0.86 -6.42 -33.19
N SER A 584 -1.74 -5.43 -33.45
CA SER A 584 -3.14 -5.53 -33.11
C SER A 584 -3.93 -6.22 -34.24
N THR A 585 -4.96 -6.95 -33.87
CA THR A 585 -5.88 -7.52 -34.85
C THR A 585 -6.78 -6.42 -35.45
N LEU A 586 -7.38 -6.70 -36.61
CA LEU A 586 -8.37 -5.80 -37.22
C LEU A 586 -9.53 -5.52 -36.24
N GLY A 587 -9.97 -6.56 -35.51
CA GLY A 587 -11.05 -6.43 -34.49
C GLY A 587 -10.70 -5.45 -33.38
N ASP A 588 -9.51 -5.58 -32.79
CA ASP A 588 -9.02 -4.70 -31.72
C ASP A 588 -8.95 -3.23 -32.19
N ILE A 589 -8.51 -3.02 -33.43
CA ILE A 589 -8.41 -1.68 -34.02
C ILE A 589 -9.78 -1.09 -34.31
N MET A 590 -10.71 -1.89 -34.84
CA MET A 590 -12.07 -1.42 -35.13
C MET A 590 -12.83 -1.06 -33.81
N GLU A 591 -12.68 -1.88 -32.77
CA GLU A 591 -13.23 -1.57 -31.45
C GLU A 591 -12.63 -0.29 -30.85
N SER A 592 -11.33 -0.09 -31.04
CA SER A 592 -10.66 1.12 -30.54
C SER A 592 -11.16 2.38 -31.25
N TYR A 593 -11.38 2.33 -32.56
CA TYR A 593 -11.94 3.46 -33.30
C TYR A 593 -13.40 3.73 -32.96
N GLU A 594 -14.18 2.73 -32.52
CA GLU A 594 -15.57 2.92 -32.10
C GLU A 594 -15.70 3.90 -30.92
N LEU A 595 -14.68 4.02 -30.08
CA LEU A 595 -14.63 5.01 -28.99
C LEU A 595 -14.72 6.47 -29.50
N PHE A 596 -14.36 6.72 -30.77
CA PHE A 596 -14.52 8.03 -31.39
C PHE A 596 -15.89 8.26 -32.07
N ASN A 597 -16.80 7.31 -31.99
CA ASN A 597 -18.11 7.43 -32.66
C ASN A 597 -19.04 8.41 -31.96
N ASN A 598 -18.90 8.59 -30.63
CA ASN A 598 -19.70 9.53 -29.86
C ASN A 598 -19.11 10.95 -29.91
N LYS A 599 -19.77 11.87 -30.65
CA LYS A 599 -19.34 13.27 -30.79
C LYS A 599 -19.51 14.08 -29.51
N GLU A 600 -20.42 13.69 -28.63
CA GLU A 600 -20.71 14.41 -27.39
C GLU A 600 -19.61 14.15 -26.32
N GLU A 601 -18.98 12.98 -26.35
CA GLU A 601 -17.92 12.63 -25.40
C GLU A 601 -16.53 13.08 -25.87
N ILE A 602 -16.24 12.93 -27.16
CA ILE A 602 -14.91 13.18 -27.70
C ILE A 602 -14.97 14.08 -28.93
N ALA A 603 -14.46 15.29 -28.80
CA ALA A 603 -14.35 16.23 -29.91
C ALA A 603 -13.08 15.94 -30.74
N VAL A 604 -13.22 15.67 -32.02
CA VAL A 604 -12.11 15.44 -32.97
C VAL A 604 -12.39 16.13 -34.30
N ASP A 605 -11.38 16.74 -34.92
CA ASP A 605 -11.45 17.33 -36.23
C ASP A 605 -11.00 16.34 -37.33
N TYR A 606 -10.06 15.44 -36.97
CA TYR A 606 -9.47 14.52 -37.94
C TYR A 606 -9.37 13.12 -37.37
N LEU A 607 -9.77 12.11 -38.13
CA LEU A 607 -9.54 10.70 -37.89
C LEU A 607 -8.42 10.22 -38.78
N MET A 608 -7.26 9.93 -38.23
CA MET A 608 -6.09 9.49 -38.98
C MET A 608 -6.02 7.96 -39.00
N MET A 609 -5.82 7.40 -40.18
CA MET A 609 -5.69 5.95 -40.36
C MET A 609 -4.37 5.41 -39.74
N GLY A 610 -3.32 6.23 -39.75
CA GLY A 610 -1.98 5.72 -39.50
C GLY A 610 -1.55 4.72 -40.57
N PRO A 611 -0.75 3.70 -40.24
CA PRO A 611 -0.39 2.66 -41.19
C PRO A 611 -1.58 1.73 -41.52
N GLY A 612 -1.52 1.08 -42.68
CA GLY A 612 -2.37 -0.05 -43.02
C GLY A 612 -2.05 -1.28 -42.16
N LEU A 613 -2.81 -2.33 -42.34
CA LEU A 613 -2.57 -3.66 -41.76
C LEU A 613 -1.80 -4.55 -42.75
N ASP A 614 -1.49 -5.78 -42.33
CA ASP A 614 -0.67 -6.70 -43.13
C ASP A 614 -1.32 -7.07 -44.46
N SER A 615 -2.65 -7.18 -44.52
CA SER A 615 -3.37 -7.49 -45.75
C SER A 615 -4.00 -6.24 -46.37
N LEU A 616 -4.18 -6.26 -47.70
CA LEU A 616 -4.89 -5.22 -48.42
C LEU A 616 -6.34 -5.10 -47.95
N SER A 617 -7.02 -6.26 -47.76
CA SER A 617 -8.42 -6.32 -47.36
C SER A 617 -8.66 -5.76 -45.96
N ASP A 618 -7.77 -6.08 -45.01
CA ASP A 618 -7.88 -5.57 -43.65
C ASP A 618 -7.60 -4.07 -43.57
N SER A 619 -6.66 -3.60 -44.41
CA SER A 619 -6.38 -2.17 -44.57
C SER A 619 -7.57 -1.41 -45.16
N GLN A 620 -8.28 -2.02 -46.12
CA GLN A 620 -9.50 -1.46 -46.71
C GLN A 620 -10.66 -1.47 -45.69
N ALA A 621 -10.79 -2.53 -44.88
CA ALA A 621 -11.80 -2.62 -43.84
C ALA A 621 -11.58 -1.54 -42.76
N LYS A 622 -10.32 -1.35 -42.34
CA LYS A 622 -9.92 -0.27 -41.41
C LYS A 622 -10.26 1.11 -42.01
N ALA A 623 -9.94 1.35 -43.25
CA ALA A 623 -10.22 2.59 -43.95
C ALA A 623 -11.74 2.87 -44.02
N ASN A 624 -12.53 1.87 -44.40
CA ASN A 624 -13.99 1.99 -44.46
C ASN A 624 -14.62 2.26 -43.08
N LYS A 625 -14.09 1.67 -42.02
CA LYS A 625 -14.54 1.96 -40.63
C LYS A 625 -14.36 3.44 -40.29
N LEU A 626 -13.19 4.01 -40.58
CA LEU A 626 -12.93 5.43 -40.36
C LEU A 626 -13.82 6.34 -41.19
N ILE A 627 -14.06 6.00 -42.48
CA ILE A 627 -15.01 6.75 -43.34
C ILE A 627 -16.41 6.69 -42.71
N SER A 628 -16.85 5.51 -42.30
CA SER A 628 -18.18 5.32 -41.66
C SER A 628 -18.35 6.15 -40.40
N ILE A 629 -17.31 6.20 -39.53
CA ILE A 629 -17.36 7.02 -38.28
C ILE A 629 -17.43 8.51 -38.68
N ALA A 630 -16.60 9.00 -39.58
CA ALA A 630 -16.60 10.39 -39.99
C ALA A 630 -17.92 10.80 -40.65
N ASP A 631 -18.48 9.91 -41.48
CA ASP A 631 -19.76 10.14 -42.16
C ASP A 631 -20.97 10.09 -41.21
N GLY A 632 -20.89 9.27 -40.15
CA GLY A 632 -21.87 9.20 -39.10
C GLY A 632 -21.84 10.44 -38.16
N ARG A 633 -20.65 10.85 -37.77
CA ARG A 633 -20.43 12.02 -36.92
C ARG A 633 -20.73 13.35 -37.60
N LYS A 634 -20.32 13.51 -38.86
CA LYS A 634 -20.43 14.73 -39.65
C LYS A 634 -19.68 15.95 -39.13
N ASP A 635 -18.85 15.81 -38.12
CA ASP A 635 -18.08 16.89 -37.50
C ASP A 635 -16.56 16.77 -37.71
N CYS A 636 -16.09 15.71 -38.37
CA CYS A 636 -14.68 15.43 -38.59
C CYS A 636 -14.39 14.90 -40.02
N VAL A 637 -13.10 14.79 -40.33
CA VAL A 637 -12.62 14.26 -41.61
C VAL A 637 -11.69 13.09 -41.42
N ALA A 638 -11.96 11.95 -42.04
CA ALA A 638 -11.04 10.80 -42.10
C ALA A 638 -9.94 11.03 -43.11
N VAL A 639 -8.67 10.82 -42.74
CA VAL A 639 -7.51 10.98 -43.62
C VAL A 639 -6.80 9.64 -43.77
N LEU A 640 -6.69 9.19 -45.01
CA LEU A 640 -6.35 7.82 -45.37
C LEU A 640 -5.18 7.77 -46.35
N SER A 641 -4.19 6.90 -46.08
CA SER A 641 -3.12 6.53 -47.00
C SER A 641 -3.35 5.12 -47.60
N PRO A 642 -2.74 4.78 -48.76
CA PRO A 642 -2.85 3.44 -49.29
C PRO A 642 -2.17 2.40 -48.41
N HIS A 643 -2.47 1.11 -48.67
CA HIS A 643 -1.75 0.02 -48.03
C HIS A 643 -0.24 0.10 -48.31
N ARG A 644 0.61 -0.21 -47.30
CA ARG A 644 2.08 -0.13 -47.45
C ARG A 644 2.59 -0.87 -48.71
N GLY A 645 2.15 -2.12 -48.91
CA GLY A 645 2.54 -2.95 -50.04
C GLY A 645 2.10 -2.41 -51.41
N SER A 646 1.23 -1.40 -51.46
CA SER A 646 0.83 -0.75 -52.72
C SER A 646 1.92 0.17 -53.28
N VAL A 647 2.81 0.68 -52.43
CA VAL A 647 3.80 1.70 -52.86
C VAL A 647 5.21 1.46 -52.36
N VAL A 648 5.43 0.85 -51.18
CA VAL A 648 6.76 0.62 -50.59
C VAL A 648 7.36 -0.65 -51.22
N ASP A 649 8.66 -0.61 -51.47
CA ASP A 649 9.47 -1.71 -52.02
C ASP A 649 9.07 -2.10 -53.48
N LEU A 650 8.37 -1.22 -54.17
CA LEU A 650 8.06 -1.34 -55.59
C LEU A 650 8.84 -0.31 -56.41
N SER A 651 9.40 -0.74 -57.53
CA SER A 651 10.21 0.12 -58.41
C SER A 651 9.45 0.64 -59.64
N ASN A 652 8.31 0.05 -59.97
CA ASN A 652 7.54 0.43 -61.16
C ASN A 652 6.40 1.43 -60.84
N PRO A 653 6.51 2.70 -61.29
CA PRO A 653 5.51 3.72 -60.93
C PRO A 653 4.11 3.45 -61.52
N ILE A 654 4.00 2.67 -62.61
CA ILE A 654 2.70 2.31 -63.17
C ILE A 654 1.99 1.31 -62.26
N VAL A 655 2.75 0.31 -61.78
CA VAL A 655 2.21 -0.67 -60.80
C VAL A 655 1.81 0.02 -59.51
N GLN A 656 2.64 0.93 -58.98
CA GLN A 656 2.29 1.72 -57.81
C GLN A 656 1.01 2.54 -58.03
N THR A 657 0.82 3.18 -59.19
CA THR A 657 -0.38 3.93 -59.50
C THR A 657 -1.63 3.04 -59.49
N ASN A 658 -1.54 1.87 -60.17
CA ASN A 658 -2.65 0.93 -60.21
C ASN A 658 -3.00 0.36 -58.85
N ASN A 659 -2.01 -0.01 -58.05
CA ASN A 659 -2.24 -0.53 -56.68
C ASN A 659 -2.87 0.51 -55.75
N VAL A 660 -2.48 1.78 -55.89
CA VAL A 660 -3.12 2.87 -55.11
C VAL A 660 -4.58 3.04 -55.53
N ILE A 661 -4.87 2.99 -56.82
CA ILE A 661 -6.24 3.07 -57.35
C ILE A 661 -7.06 1.84 -56.91
N GLU A 662 -6.47 0.65 -56.94
CA GLU A 662 -7.11 -0.59 -56.49
C GLU A 662 -7.44 -0.53 -54.97
N PHE A 663 -6.56 0.05 -54.16
CA PHE A 663 -6.81 0.22 -52.73
C PHE A 663 -8.02 1.12 -52.48
N PHE A 664 -8.07 2.30 -53.11
CA PHE A 664 -9.11 3.29 -52.85
C PHE A 664 -10.42 3.08 -53.63
N GLY A 665 -10.38 2.31 -54.71
CA GLY A 665 -11.52 2.07 -55.61
C GLY A 665 -12.76 1.54 -54.88
N PRO A 666 -12.66 0.47 -54.05
CA PRO A 666 -13.78 -0.13 -53.35
C PRO A 666 -14.27 0.68 -52.16
N LEU A 667 -13.52 1.70 -51.70
CA LEU A 667 -13.85 2.43 -50.49
C LEU A 667 -15.09 3.30 -50.67
N GLN A 668 -15.84 3.47 -49.59
CA GLN A 668 -17.06 4.28 -49.52
C GLN A 668 -16.80 5.69 -50.04
N SER A 669 -17.72 6.20 -50.88
CA SER A 669 -17.72 7.59 -51.32
C SER A 669 -18.24 8.50 -50.22
N SER A 670 -17.41 9.42 -49.75
CA SER A 670 -17.79 10.39 -48.71
C SER A 670 -17.01 11.71 -48.90
N SER A 671 -17.67 12.82 -48.66
CA SER A 671 -17.01 14.12 -48.54
C SER A 671 -16.29 14.33 -47.22
N TYR A 672 -16.51 13.44 -46.23
CA TYR A 672 -15.83 13.43 -44.92
C TYR A 672 -14.56 12.57 -44.92
N ALA A 673 -14.05 12.21 -46.08
CA ALA A 673 -12.79 11.47 -46.21
C ALA A 673 -11.85 12.13 -47.20
N VAL A 674 -10.55 11.96 -46.98
CA VAL A 674 -9.45 12.47 -47.85
C VAL A 674 -8.44 11.36 -48.05
N PHE A 675 -8.10 11.10 -49.31
CA PHE A 675 -7.15 10.08 -49.74
C PHE A 675 -5.84 10.71 -50.18
N ASP A 676 -4.71 10.18 -49.72
CA ASP A 676 -3.37 10.56 -50.19
C ASP A 676 -2.68 9.44 -50.93
N SER A 677 -1.59 9.75 -51.68
CA SER A 677 -0.94 8.81 -52.57
C SER A 677 0.19 7.98 -51.96
N GLY A 678 0.52 8.10 -50.66
CA GLY A 678 1.61 7.25 -50.27
C GLY A 678 2.31 7.42 -48.96
N TYR A 679 3.59 7.07 -49.02
CA TYR A 679 4.52 6.95 -47.91
C TYR A 679 5.73 7.85 -48.12
N LYS A 680 6.14 8.55 -47.03
CA LYS A 680 7.39 9.32 -47.02
C LYS A 680 8.51 8.54 -46.33
N TYR A 681 9.73 8.78 -46.75
CA TYR A 681 10.96 8.25 -46.13
C TYR A 681 11.51 9.28 -45.17
N THR A 682 11.66 8.91 -43.91
CA THR A 682 12.04 9.80 -42.81
C THR A 682 13.08 9.12 -41.91
N TYR A 683 13.79 9.92 -41.13
CA TYR A 683 14.80 9.43 -40.18
C TYR A 683 14.19 9.20 -38.79
N ASP A 684 14.33 7.97 -38.31
CA ASP A 684 14.01 7.59 -36.95
C ASP A 684 15.26 7.84 -36.05
N ARG A 685 15.25 8.98 -35.37
CA ARG A 685 16.37 9.39 -34.50
C ARG A 685 16.56 8.52 -33.27
N PHE A 686 15.54 7.80 -32.85
CA PHE A 686 15.56 6.97 -31.65
C PHE A 686 16.30 5.64 -31.89
N ASN A 687 16.17 5.13 -33.12
CA ASN A 687 16.75 3.85 -33.49
C ASN A 687 17.89 3.98 -34.54
N ASN A 688 18.22 5.23 -34.90
CA ASN A 688 19.25 5.53 -35.92
C ASN A 688 19.02 4.80 -37.27
N LEU A 689 17.77 4.81 -37.74
CA LEU A 689 17.34 4.13 -38.94
C LEU A 689 16.47 5.04 -39.80
N PHE A 690 16.48 4.79 -41.11
CA PHE A 690 15.55 5.43 -42.03
C PHE A 690 14.35 4.52 -42.30
N ARG A 691 13.15 5.09 -42.26
CA ARG A 691 11.91 4.33 -42.34
C ARG A 691 10.88 4.97 -43.26
N TYR A 692 10.03 4.14 -43.83
CA TYR A 692 8.83 4.60 -44.54
C TYR A 692 7.66 4.68 -43.57
N ILE A 693 6.96 5.81 -43.57
CA ILE A 693 5.73 6.02 -42.79
C ILE A 693 4.63 6.60 -43.71
N PRO A 694 3.35 6.31 -43.40
CA PRO A 694 2.24 6.83 -44.19
C PRO A 694 2.13 8.35 -44.08
N CYS A 695 1.54 8.99 -45.12
CA CYS A 695 1.42 10.44 -45.19
C CYS A 695 0.09 10.99 -44.63
N ASN A 696 -0.88 10.14 -44.26
CA ASN A 696 -2.15 10.64 -43.73
C ASN A 696 -1.99 11.54 -42.48
N PRO A 697 -1.04 11.29 -41.55
CA PRO A 697 -0.82 12.20 -40.45
C PRO A 697 -0.27 13.57 -40.88
N ASP A 698 0.54 13.58 -41.93
CA ASP A 698 1.03 14.82 -42.48
C ASP A 698 -0.09 15.63 -43.13
N VAL A 699 -0.97 14.98 -43.92
CA VAL A 699 -2.12 15.63 -44.54
C VAL A 699 -3.07 16.22 -43.48
N ALA A 700 -3.38 15.47 -42.43
CA ALA A 700 -4.13 15.96 -41.28
C ALA A 700 -3.41 17.14 -40.60
N GLY A 701 -2.09 17.00 -40.41
CA GLY A 701 -1.23 18.04 -39.84
C GLY A 701 -1.19 19.33 -40.70
N LEU A 702 -1.16 19.21 -42.01
CA LEU A 702 -1.25 20.36 -42.92
C LEU A 702 -2.60 21.06 -42.84
N MET A 703 -3.70 20.32 -42.69
CA MET A 703 -5.01 20.89 -42.41
C MET A 703 -5.04 21.61 -41.04
N ALA A 704 -4.52 21.01 -39.98
CA ALA A 704 -4.45 21.63 -38.70
C ALA A 704 -3.56 22.88 -38.69
N ARG A 705 -2.38 22.81 -39.33
CA ARG A 705 -1.50 23.97 -39.52
C ARG A 705 -2.15 25.08 -40.30
N THR A 706 -2.97 24.75 -41.31
CA THR A 706 -3.69 25.75 -42.10
C THR A 706 -4.65 26.57 -41.21
N ASN A 707 -5.27 25.98 -40.20
CA ASN A 707 -6.07 26.68 -39.21
C ASN A 707 -5.25 27.74 -38.43
N LEU A 708 -3.99 27.43 -38.15
CA LEU A 708 -3.10 28.31 -37.36
C LEU A 708 -2.56 29.50 -38.16
N ILE A 709 -2.25 29.29 -39.45
CA ILE A 709 -1.58 30.30 -40.31
C ILE A 709 -2.52 31.04 -41.26
N ALA A 710 -3.70 30.48 -41.46
CA ALA A 710 -4.73 31.05 -42.30
C ALA A 710 -6.12 30.76 -41.70
N TYR A 711 -7.06 30.26 -42.46
CA TYR A 711 -8.38 29.85 -41.98
C TYR A 711 -8.73 28.43 -42.43
N PRO A 712 -9.65 27.73 -41.78
CA PRO A 712 -10.04 26.36 -42.14
C PRO A 712 -10.46 26.16 -43.59
N TRP A 713 -11.02 27.17 -44.22
CA TRP A 713 -11.50 27.15 -45.58
C TRP A 713 -10.43 27.45 -46.66
N PHE A 714 -9.17 27.56 -46.26
CA PHE A 714 -8.09 27.61 -47.24
C PHE A 714 -7.62 26.19 -47.59
N SER A 715 -7.25 25.97 -48.86
CA SER A 715 -6.71 24.71 -49.27
C SER A 715 -5.39 24.38 -48.54
N PRO A 716 -5.24 23.18 -47.94
CA PRO A 716 -3.99 22.76 -47.32
C PRO A 716 -2.91 22.37 -48.33
N ALA A 717 -3.21 22.34 -49.60
CA ALA A 717 -2.32 21.92 -50.68
C ALA A 717 -1.46 23.08 -51.24
N GLY A 718 -0.47 22.72 -52.04
CA GLY A 718 0.39 23.63 -52.79
C GLY A 718 1.63 24.11 -52.04
N GLN A 719 2.44 24.94 -52.70
CA GLN A 719 3.78 25.32 -52.20
C GLN A 719 3.76 26.18 -50.93
N GLN A 720 2.68 26.94 -50.70
CA GLN A 720 2.61 27.82 -49.52
C GLN A 720 2.27 27.10 -48.22
N ARG A 721 1.37 26.13 -48.28
CA ARG A 721 0.82 25.45 -47.08
C ARG A 721 1.02 23.95 -47.06
N GLY A 722 1.17 23.32 -48.24
CA GLY A 722 1.20 21.87 -48.43
C GLY A 722 2.56 21.21 -48.36
N VAL A 723 3.58 21.85 -47.79
CA VAL A 723 4.94 21.28 -47.65
C VAL A 723 4.99 20.30 -46.47
N LEU A 724 5.30 19.03 -46.75
CA LEU A 724 5.44 17.99 -45.77
C LEU A 724 6.74 18.16 -44.99
N LYS A 725 6.67 18.01 -43.68
CA LYS A 725 7.81 18.07 -42.79
C LYS A 725 8.56 16.72 -42.72
N ASN A 726 9.86 16.76 -42.50
CA ASN A 726 10.72 15.59 -42.27
C ASN A 726 10.61 14.51 -43.36
N ALA A 727 10.32 14.90 -44.60
CA ALA A 727 10.27 14.01 -45.75
C ALA A 727 11.55 14.11 -46.58
N ILE A 728 12.36 13.04 -46.63
CA ILE A 728 13.63 12.99 -47.38
C ILE A 728 13.34 12.61 -48.83
N LYS A 729 12.51 11.61 -49.02
CA LYS A 729 12.02 11.15 -50.32
C LYS A 729 10.64 10.51 -50.19
N LEU A 730 9.97 10.24 -51.28
CA LEU A 730 8.73 9.49 -51.33
C LEU A 730 8.98 8.05 -51.78
N ALA A 731 8.15 7.11 -51.32
CA ALA A 731 8.10 5.75 -51.84
C ALA A 731 7.58 5.73 -53.28
N PHE A 732 6.65 6.63 -53.57
CA PHE A 732 6.04 6.81 -54.88
C PHE A 732 5.96 8.31 -55.20
N ASN A 733 6.60 8.73 -56.34
CA ASN A 733 6.56 10.10 -56.85
C ASN A 733 5.89 10.10 -58.22
N PRO A 734 4.58 10.37 -58.31
CA PRO A 734 3.82 10.26 -59.57
C PRO A 734 4.17 11.36 -60.56
N ASN A 735 4.35 10.99 -61.83
CA ASN A 735 4.48 11.92 -62.93
C ASN A 735 3.12 12.55 -63.27
N LYS A 736 3.08 13.47 -64.28
CA LYS A 736 1.85 14.19 -64.65
C LYS A 736 0.71 13.25 -65.04
N SER A 737 0.95 12.26 -65.87
CA SER A 737 -0.09 11.31 -66.34
C SER A 737 -0.62 10.46 -65.18
N GLN A 738 0.27 10.03 -64.29
CA GLN A 738 -0.11 9.27 -63.12
C GLN A 738 -0.91 10.12 -62.13
N ARG A 739 -0.55 11.39 -61.93
CA ARG A 739 -1.35 12.34 -61.12
C ARG A 739 -2.74 12.54 -61.68
N ASP A 740 -2.89 12.64 -63.04
CA ASP A 740 -4.20 12.78 -63.66
C ASP A 740 -5.08 11.53 -63.41
N SER A 741 -4.48 10.34 -63.47
CA SER A 741 -5.17 9.08 -63.12
C SER A 741 -5.55 9.00 -61.64
N LEU A 742 -4.64 9.34 -60.72
CA LEU A 742 -4.90 9.39 -59.30
C LEU A 742 -5.98 10.42 -58.94
N TYR A 743 -5.94 11.59 -59.57
CA TYR A 743 -6.92 12.64 -59.37
C TYR A 743 -8.32 12.20 -59.81
N SER A 744 -8.41 11.46 -60.93
CA SER A 744 -9.68 10.87 -61.39
C SER A 744 -10.20 9.81 -60.41
N ALA A 745 -9.29 9.11 -59.71
CA ALA A 745 -9.59 8.15 -58.65
C ALA A 745 -9.76 8.79 -57.25
N ARG A 746 -9.94 10.10 -57.15
CA ARG A 746 -10.16 10.86 -55.91
C ARG A 746 -8.92 10.93 -54.98
N VAL A 747 -7.75 10.58 -55.43
CA VAL A 747 -6.52 10.54 -54.65
C VAL A 747 -5.73 11.83 -54.81
N ASN A 748 -5.35 12.44 -53.70
CA ASN A 748 -4.49 13.62 -53.67
C ASN A 748 -3.03 13.19 -53.76
N SER A 749 -2.36 13.56 -54.83
CA SER A 749 -0.98 13.20 -55.07
C SER A 749 -0.04 13.95 -54.13
N ILE A 750 0.90 13.23 -53.52
CA ILE A 750 2.04 13.82 -52.82
C ILE A 750 3.21 13.73 -53.80
N VAL A 751 3.85 14.86 -54.08
CA VAL A 751 4.91 14.94 -55.07
C VAL A 751 6.15 15.64 -54.55
N ASN A 752 7.31 15.20 -54.99
CA ASN A 752 8.54 15.93 -54.79
C ASN A 752 8.75 16.92 -55.94
N GLN A 753 8.57 18.20 -55.67
CA GLN A 753 8.68 19.27 -56.61
C GLN A 753 10.03 19.97 -56.47
N THR A 754 10.77 20.13 -57.59
CA THR A 754 12.05 20.84 -57.56
C THR A 754 11.88 22.25 -57.05
N GLY A 755 12.63 22.62 -56.05
CA GLY A 755 12.62 23.95 -55.40
C GLY A 755 11.54 24.16 -54.32
N ALA A 756 10.56 23.27 -54.21
CA ALA A 756 9.52 23.35 -53.16
C ALA A 756 9.56 22.18 -52.18
N GLY A 757 10.28 21.09 -52.52
CA GLY A 757 10.35 19.88 -51.70
C GLY A 757 9.14 18.97 -51.87
N VAL A 758 8.86 18.17 -50.84
CA VAL A 758 7.71 17.24 -50.86
C VAL A 758 6.46 18.01 -50.48
N ILE A 759 5.47 18.01 -51.41
CA ILE A 759 4.24 18.78 -51.22
C ILE A 759 2.98 17.94 -51.49
N LEU A 760 1.92 18.26 -50.78
CA LEU A 760 0.58 17.83 -51.12
C LEU A 760 0.08 18.59 -52.36
N PHE A 761 -0.20 17.87 -53.44
CA PHE A 761 -0.56 18.43 -54.74
C PHE A 761 -1.98 17.99 -55.17
N GLY A 762 -2.96 18.33 -54.35
CA GLY A 762 -4.36 18.04 -54.53
C GLY A 762 -5.18 18.39 -53.29
N ASP A 763 -6.44 18.74 -53.48
CA ASP A 763 -7.38 19.12 -52.42
C ASP A 763 -8.76 18.52 -52.61
N LYS A 764 -8.84 17.31 -53.16
CA LYS A 764 -10.10 16.56 -53.31
C LYS A 764 -10.49 15.81 -52.08
N THR A 765 -11.80 15.75 -51.82
CA THR A 765 -12.39 14.76 -50.90
C THR A 765 -12.57 13.41 -51.59
N ALA A 766 -12.94 12.37 -50.82
CA ALA A 766 -13.21 11.04 -51.38
C ALA A 766 -14.59 10.91 -52.04
N LEU A 767 -15.25 12.02 -52.33
CA LEU A 767 -16.56 12.04 -52.98
C LEU A 767 -16.45 11.61 -54.47
N ALA A 768 -17.25 10.64 -54.89
CA ALA A 768 -17.16 10.05 -56.22
C ALA A 768 -17.86 10.85 -57.32
N TYR A 769 -18.70 11.82 -56.99
CA TYR A 769 -19.44 12.64 -57.93
C TYR A 769 -19.13 14.13 -57.77
N ALA A 770 -19.36 14.90 -58.82
CA ALA A 770 -19.12 16.33 -58.81
C ALA A 770 -20.10 17.03 -57.86
N SER A 771 -19.56 17.74 -56.87
CA SER A 771 -20.34 18.51 -55.88
C SER A 771 -19.49 19.69 -55.41
N ALA A 772 -20.11 20.63 -54.69
CA ALA A 772 -19.37 21.64 -53.97
C ALA A 772 -18.45 21.03 -52.89
N PHE A 773 -18.85 19.88 -52.35
CA PHE A 773 -18.15 19.14 -51.31
C PHE A 773 -17.05 18.19 -51.81
N ASP A 774 -16.75 18.20 -53.11
CA ASP A 774 -15.64 17.42 -53.66
C ASP A 774 -14.26 18.03 -53.35
N ARG A 775 -14.25 19.16 -52.64
CA ARG A 775 -13.04 19.89 -52.25
C ARG A 775 -12.85 19.93 -50.74
N ILE A 776 -11.62 19.70 -50.30
CA ILE A 776 -11.24 19.72 -48.84
C ILE A 776 -11.57 21.09 -48.24
N ASN A 777 -11.22 22.18 -48.92
CA ASN A 777 -11.44 23.50 -48.37
C ASN A 777 -12.93 23.82 -48.16
N VAL A 778 -13.82 23.39 -49.08
CA VAL A 778 -15.25 23.59 -48.95
C VAL A 778 -15.82 22.74 -47.81
N ARG A 779 -15.45 21.46 -47.73
CA ARG A 779 -15.91 20.60 -46.65
C ARG A 779 -15.49 21.14 -45.28
N ARG A 780 -14.25 21.60 -45.17
CA ARG A 780 -13.75 22.20 -43.90
C ARG A 780 -14.42 23.52 -43.57
N LEU A 781 -14.75 24.34 -44.59
CA LEU A 781 -15.58 25.52 -44.38
C LEU A 781 -16.91 25.16 -43.72
N PHE A 782 -17.61 24.17 -44.31
CA PHE A 782 -18.91 23.76 -43.77
C PHE A 782 -18.80 23.15 -42.38
N LEU A 783 -17.81 22.30 -42.08
CA LEU A 783 -17.61 21.78 -40.76
C LEU A 783 -17.43 22.88 -39.73
N THR A 784 -16.63 23.89 -40.04
CA THR A 784 -16.41 25.03 -39.12
C THR A 784 -17.68 25.85 -38.90
N VAL A 785 -18.44 26.09 -39.98
CA VAL A 785 -19.69 26.86 -39.91
C VAL A 785 -20.76 26.05 -39.17
N GLU A 786 -20.93 24.77 -39.51
CA GLU A 786 -21.91 23.87 -38.90
C GLU A 786 -21.70 23.80 -37.42
N GLN A 787 -20.47 23.54 -36.92
CA GLN A 787 -20.15 23.51 -35.50
C GLN A 787 -20.42 24.82 -34.76
N ALA A 788 -20.11 25.96 -35.39
CA ALA A 788 -20.34 27.25 -34.77
C ALA A 788 -21.87 27.57 -34.69
N LEU A 789 -22.61 27.23 -35.73
CA LEU A 789 -24.04 27.45 -35.79
C LEU A 789 -24.84 26.47 -34.94
N GLU A 790 -24.38 25.20 -34.82
CA GLU A 790 -24.96 24.20 -33.90
C GLU A 790 -24.92 24.73 -32.43
N ARG A 791 -23.80 25.27 -32.00
CA ARG A 791 -23.69 25.89 -30.68
C ARG A 791 -24.57 27.12 -30.51
N ALA A 792 -24.74 27.95 -31.55
CA ALA A 792 -25.64 29.09 -31.52
C ALA A 792 -27.11 28.65 -31.49
N ALA A 793 -27.45 27.55 -32.14
CA ALA A 793 -28.79 26.96 -32.15
C ALA A 793 -29.12 26.28 -30.80
N GLU A 794 -28.15 25.58 -30.18
CA GLU A 794 -28.32 25.00 -28.83
C GLU A 794 -28.74 26.03 -27.80
N ALA A 795 -28.23 27.26 -27.91
CA ALA A 795 -28.60 28.35 -27.00
C ALA A 795 -30.08 28.82 -27.15
N GLN A 796 -30.75 28.37 -28.21
CA GLN A 796 -32.19 28.69 -28.45
C GLN A 796 -33.11 27.54 -28.03
N LEU A 797 -32.57 26.42 -27.60
CA LEU A 797 -33.36 25.29 -27.09
C LEU A 797 -34.17 25.72 -25.88
N PHE A 798 -35.43 25.31 -25.87
CA PHE A 798 -36.43 25.62 -24.83
C PHE A 798 -36.94 27.07 -24.81
N GLU A 799 -36.54 27.93 -25.78
CA GLU A 799 -37.13 29.24 -25.99
C GLU A 799 -38.38 29.13 -26.88
N PHE A 800 -39.22 30.21 -26.87
CA PHE A 800 -40.42 30.24 -27.70
C PHE A 800 -40.03 30.46 -29.16
N ASN A 801 -40.70 29.76 -30.10
CA ASN A 801 -40.55 30.02 -31.54
C ASN A 801 -41.38 31.22 -31.94
N ASP A 802 -40.96 32.42 -31.54
CA ASP A 802 -41.59 33.71 -31.89
C ASP A 802 -40.65 34.54 -32.77
N GLN A 803 -41.16 35.68 -33.25
CA GLN A 803 -40.41 36.58 -34.08
C GLN A 803 -39.15 37.12 -33.41
N ILE A 804 -39.17 37.28 -32.08
CA ILE A 804 -38.04 37.83 -31.31
C ILE A 804 -36.91 36.81 -31.31
N THR A 805 -37.20 35.55 -30.98
CA THR A 805 -36.22 34.46 -30.98
C THR A 805 -35.63 34.24 -32.37
N ARG A 806 -36.45 34.24 -33.42
CA ARG A 806 -35.98 34.10 -34.81
C ARG A 806 -35.05 35.26 -35.20
N SER A 807 -35.45 36.52 -34.86
CA SER A 807 -34.61 37.67 -35.13
C SER A 807 -33.29 37.66 -34.34
N ASN A 808 -33.33 37.20 -33.07
CA ASN A 808 -32.13 37.05 -32.26
C ASN A 808 -31.16 36.05 -32.86
N PHE A 809 -31.64 34.89 -33.31
CA PHE A 809 -30.82 33.89 -34.00
C PHE A 809 -30.17 34.46 -35.28
N VAL A 810 -30.95 35.14 -36.14
CA VAL A 810 -30.43 35.80 -37.35
C VAL A 810 -29.36 36.82 -36.98
N ASN A 811 -29.59 37.63 -35.97
CA ASN A 811 -28.65 38.65 -35.50
C ASN A 811 -27.32 38.06 -34.97
N ILE A 812 -27.30 36.79 -34.53
CA ILE A 812 -26.08 36.06 -34.16
C ILE A 812 -25.39 35.50 -35.40
N VAL A 813 -26.15 34.89 -36.30
CA VAL A 813 -25.64 34.15 -37.46
C VAL A 813 -25.10 35.10 -38.56
N GLU A 814 -25.83 36.18 -38.92
CA GLU A 814 -25.40 37.07 -40.00
C GLU A 814 -24.05 37.75 -39.79
N PRO A 815 -23.71 38.32 -38.62
CA PRO A 815 -22.39 38.90 -38.40
C PRO A 815 -21.26 37.88 -38.54
N TYR A 816 -21.50 36.63 -38.07
CA TYR A 816 -20.54 35.54 -38.21
C TYR A 816 -20.30 35.17 -39.67
N LEU A 817 -21.35 35.01 -40.47
CA LEU A 817 -21.22 34.70 -41.93
C LEU A 817 -20.58 35.86 -42.69
N ARG A 818 -20.86 37.10 -42.30
CA ARG A 818 -20.23 38.30 -42.84
C ARG A 818 -18.73 38.36 -42.59
N ASP A 819 -18.32 37.92 -41.38
CA ASP A 819 -16.90 37.80 -41.04
C ASP A 819 -16.21 36.74 -41.90
N ILE A 820 -16.85 35.59 -42.11
CA ILE A 820 -16.33 34.53 -43.02
C ILE A 820 -16.25 35.04 -44.46
N GLN A 821 -17.22 35.81 -44.91
CA GLN A 821 -17.20 36.46 -46.23
C GLN A 821 -16.02 37.43 -46.37
N ALA A 822 -15.81 38.27 -45.36
CA ALA A 822 -14.68 39.19 -45.32
C ALA A 822 -13.33 38.46 -45.32
N LYS A 823 -13.26 37.29 -44.71
CA LYS A 823 -12.10 36.39 -44.69
C LYS A 823 -12.00 35.44 -45.90
N ARG A 824 -12.76 35.71 -46.96
CA ARG A 824 -12.75 35.02 -48.24
C ARG A 824 -13.19 33.54 -48.19
N GLY A 825 -14.01 33.16 -47.20
CA GLY A 825 -14.55 31.80 -47.08
C GLY A 825 -15.71 31.52 -48.01
N ILE A 826 -16.61 32.51 -48.12
CA ILE A 826 -17.79 32.46 -48.95
C ILE A 826 -17.87 33.70 -49.85
N TYR A 827 -18.48 33.55 -50.99
CA TYR A 827 -18.77 34.66 -51.89
C TYR A 827 -20.05 35.40 -51.48
N ASP A 828 -21.04 34.62 -51.02
CA ASP A 828 -22.36 35.13 -50.67
C ASP A 828 -23.08 34.18 -49.74
N TYR A 829 -24.05 34.71 -48.97
CA TYR A 829 -24.86 33.89 -48.06
C TYR A 829 -26.30 34.45 -47.97
N LEU A 830 -27.24 33.60 -47.60
CA LEU A 830 -28.61 33.94 -47.32
C LEU A 830 -29.07 33.14 -46.09
N VAL A 831 -29.63 33.84 -45.12
CA VAL A 831 -30.23 33.25 -43.92
C VAL A 831 -31.72 33.48 -43.96
N ILE A 832 -32.52 32.43 -43.89
CA ILE A 832 -33.97 32.49 -43.83
C ILE A 832 -34.39 31.87 -42.51
N CYS A 833 -34.92 32.69 -41.62
CA CYS A 833 -35.46 32.26 -40.33
C CYS A 833 -36.65 33.19 -39.98
N ASP A 834 -37.74 32.99 -40.72
CA ASP A 834 -38.95 33.81 -40.62
C ASP A 834 -40.21 32.95 -40.70
N GLU A 835 -41.36 33.55 -40.98
CA GLU A 835 -42.65 32.85 -41.03
C GLU A 835 -42.77 31.95 -42.25
N THR A 836 -41.88 32.09 -43.24
CA THR A 836 -41.90 31.24 -44.46
C THR A 836 -41.37 29.84 -44.21
N ASN A 837 -40.40 29.69 -43.35
CA ASN A 837 -39.84 28.42 -42.95
C ASN A 837 -40.21 27.98 -41.52
N ASN A 838 -40.91 28.83 -40.74
CA ASN A 838 -41.51 28.48 -39.45
C ASN A 838 -43.01 28.70 -39.52
N THR A 839 -43.69 27.83 -40.24
CA THR A 839 -45.14 27.83 -40.39
C THR A 839 -45.83 27.45 -39.08
N PRO A 840 -47.15 27.75 -38.89
CA PRO A 840 -47.88 27.34 -37.70
C PRO A 840 -47.74 25.85 -37.38
N ASP A 841 -47.76 25.01 -38.40
CA ASP A 841 -47.59 23.52 -38.23
C ASP A 841 -46.24 23.15 -37.63
N ILE A 842 -45.15 23.89 -38.00
CA ILE A 842 -43.82 23.69 -37.47
C ILE A 842 -43.72 24.16 -36.02
N ILE A 843 -44.33 25.30 -35.75
CA ILE A 843 -44.40 25.85 -34.37
C ILE A 843 -45.22 24.92 -33.47
N ASP A 844 -46.34 24.38 -33.94
CA ASP A 844 -47.16 23.45 -33.20
C ASP A 844 -46.49 22.12 -32.94
N ASN A 845 -45.51 21.72 -33.78
CA ASN A 845 -44.66 20.55 -33.56
C ASN A 845 -43.46 20.83 -32.63
N ASN A 846 -43.36 22.04 -32.04
CA ASN A 846 -42.22 22.46 -31.22
C ASN A 846 -40.88 22.46 -31.99
N GLU A 847 -40.91 22.72 -33.31
CA GLU A 847 -39.74 22.82 -34.14
C GLU A 847 -39.37 24.28 -34.40
N PHE A 848 -38.05 24.56 -34.49
CA PHE A 848 -37.50 25.82 -34.94
C PHE A 848 -36.63 25.54 -36.19
N ARG A 849 -36.88 26.25 -37.30
CA ARG A 849 -36.18 26.08 -38.55
C ARG A 849 -35.46 27.34 -38.99
N ALA A 850 -34.18 27.19 -39.37
CA ALA A 850 -33.40 28.22 -40.00
C ALA A 850 -32.68 27.60 -41.24
N ASP A 851 -32.90 28.19 -42.38
CA ASP A 851 -32.25 27.76 -43.64
C ASP A 851 -31.09 28.70 -43.96
N ILE A 852 -29.89 28.14 -44.04
CA ILE A 852 -28.67 28.91 -44.30
C ILE A 852 -28.04 28.47 -45.61
N PHE A 853 -28.07 29.34 -46.58
CA PHE A 853 -27.50 29.08 -47.91
C PHE A 853 -26.14 29.74 -48.03
N LEU A 854 -25.13 28.97 -48.39
CA LEU A 854 -23.75 29.43 -48.52
C LEU A 854 -23.24 29.21 -49.93
N LYS A 855 -22.55 30.18 -50.48
CA LYS A 855 -21.85 30.11 -51.76
C LYS A 855 -20.35 30.06 -51.47
N PRO A 856 -19.75 28.85 -51.43
CA PRO A 856 -18.36 28.69 -51.00
C PRO A 856 -17.36 29.22 -52.02
N ALA A 857 -16.25 29.76 -51.56
CA ALA A 857 -15.11 30.08 -52.42
C ALA A 857 -14.37 28.82 -52.85
N LYS A 858 -14.04 28.69 -54.12
CA LYS A 858 -13.34 27.54 -54.70
C LYS A 858 -11.86 27.82 -54.86
N SER A 859 -11.03 26.80 -54.63
CA SER A 859 -9.58 26.85 -54.88
C SER A 859 -9.27 26.80 -56.37
N ILE A 860 -8.20 27.43 -56.79
CA ILE A 860 -7.70 27.36 -58.17
C ILE A 860 -6.92 26.07 -58.35
N ASN A 861 -7.35 25.19 -59.28
CA ASN A 861 -6.68 23.93 -59.55
C ASN A 861 -6.00 23.92 -60.93
N TYR A 862 -6.44 24.78 -61.86
CA TYR A 862 -5.86 24.91 -63.17
C TYR A 862 -5.54 26.35 -63.49
N ILE A 863 -4.34 26.58 -64.00
CA ILE A 863 -3.89 27.87 -64.48
C ILE A 863 -3.52 27.71 -65.97
N THR A 864 -4.21 28.43 -66.81
CA THR A 864 -3.84 28.49 -68.24
C THR A 864 -3.14 29.82 -68.46
N LEU A 865 -1.95 29.75 -68.97
CA LEU A 865 -1.16 30.89 -69.38
C LEU A 865 -1.01 30.89 -70.88
N THR A 866 -1.47 31.94 -71.52
CA THR A 866 -1.31 32.09 -73.02
C THR A 866 -0.21 33.09 -73.30
N PHE A 867 0.83 32.63 -74.00
CA PHE A 867 1.94 33.47 -74.38
C PHE A 867 1.81 33.74 -75.89
N VAL A 868 1.71 35.01 -76.28
CA VAL A 868 1.66 35.41 -77.67
C VAL A 868 2.94 36.13 -78.05
N ALA A 869 3.67 35.56 -79.01
CA ALA A 869 4.83 36.23 -79.53
C ALA A 869 4.38 37.17 -80.68
N THR A 870 4.64 38.47 -80.49
CA THR A 870 4.28 39.47 -81.51
C THR A 870 5.51 39.90 -82.27
N ARG A 871 5.25 40.37 -83.54
CA ARG A 871 6.32 41.00 -84.37
C ARG A 871 6.62 42.39 -83.86
N THR A 872 7.86 42.87 -84.06
CA THR A 872 8.25 44.22 -83.74
C THR A 872 7.43 45.24 -84.53
N GLY A 873 6.63 46.07 -83.82
CA GLY A 873 5.77 47.09 -84.43
C GLY A 873 4.25 46.88 -84.30
N VAL A 874 3.80 45.75 -83.70
CA VAL A 874 2.34 45.60 -83.38
C VAL A 874 2.09 46.10 -81.95
N SER A 875 1.05 46.90 -81.76
CA SER A 875 0.66 47.41 -80.46
C SER A 875 0.07 46.27 -79.61
N PHE A 876 0.36 46.19 -78.29
CA PHE A 876 -0.19 45.17 -77.37
C PHE A 876 -1.72 45.21 -77.24
N GLU A 877 -2.38 46.36 -77.53
CA GLU A 877 -3.81 46.50 -77.54
C GLU A 877 -4.46 45.77 -78.68
N GLU A 878 -3.78 45.68 -79.84
CA GLU A 878 -4.30 45.00 -80.99
C GLU A 878 -4.22 43.48 -80.91
N VAL A 879 -3.28 42.98 -80.11
CA VAL A 879 -3.12 41.56 -79.79
C VAL A 879 -4.10 41.14 -78.70
N ALA A 880 -4.30 41.93 -77.65
CA ALA A 880 -5.23 41.67 -76.57
C ALA A 880 -6.69 41.60 -77.01
N GLY A 881 -7.06 42.27 -78.10
CA GLY A 881 -8.42 42.24 -78.66
C GLY A 881 -8.73 41.01 -79.54
N ARG A 882 -7.73 40.12 -79.74
CA ARG A 882 -7.88 38.93 -80.55
C ARG A 882 -7.70 37.60 -79.78
N VAL A 883 -7.51 37.61 -78.52
CA VAL A 883 -7.38 36.42 -77.64
C VAL A 883 -8.70 36.07 -76.95
#